data_3f4784a3cfe7dc9eafc880e63f36dc07
#
_entry.id   3f4784a3cfe7dc9eafc880e63f36dc07
#
_cell.length_a   1.000
_cell.length_b   1.000
_cell.length_c   1.000
_cell.angle_alpha   90.00
_cell.angle_beta   90.00
_cell.angle_gamma   90.00
#
_symmetry.space_group_name_H-M   'P 1'
#
loop_
_entity.id
_entity.type
_entity.pdbx_description
1 polymer ?
#
loop_
_entity_poly.entity_id
_entity_poly.type
_entity_poly.pdbx_seq_one_letter_code
_entity_poly.pdbx_strand_id
1 'polypeptide(L)'
;MVYNHRVIEKKWQKYWDENKTFKTLDDHTKEKFYALDMFPYPSGAGLHVGHPEGYTATDILSRYKRANGYNVLHPMGWDAFGLPAEQYALDTGNDPRDFTKTNIDTFRRQIKELGFSYDWDREVNTTDPNYYKWTQWIFKKLYEKGLAYVDEVPVNWCPALGTVLSNEEVIDGKSERGGHPVERRPMRQWVLKITDYAEKLLADLDILDWPESLKAMQRNWIGKSVGAEIDFKIEGTDKAFTVFTTRADTVFGVSYCVLAPEHKLVEEIVTEGQRAAVEEYLDIVKRKSDLERTDLNKDKTGVFTGAYAINPVNGEKVELWIADYVLASYGTGAVMAVPAHDERDYEFATKFNLPIKAVIEDNGEVVVPFYGDGKHINSDFINGLNNEEAIAKVIEFLEENKVGRSKVTYKLRDWLFSRQRYWGEPIPIIHWEDGTMTTVPDSELPLLLPETDNIKPSGTGESPLANIEEWLNVVDPETGKKGKRETNTMPQWAGSCWYYLRYIDPHNDEMFADPEKLKYWLPVDVYIGGAEHAVLHLLYARFWHKVLYDLGLVPTREPFQKLFNQGMILAEGKDGRPEKMSKSKGNVVNPDDIIVSHGADTLRVYEMFMGPLDASIAWSENGLDGSRRFLDRVYRLFVDEETGKVNDKVQDKDNAELEVSFNFTVKKVSEDIEILGFNTAISQLMVFVNDCYKAEYIPRKYALGFIQLLAPFAPHLAEEMWEIYGNTESISYVPWPTFDESKLVSDTVEIVVQLMGKVKPKLDVKKDLTPAELEQIVLANEDVKELIEGKQVMKVIVVPGRLVNIVAK
;
A
#
# COMPACT_ATOMS: atom_id res chain seq x y z
N MET A 1 22.20 12.46 -37.98
CA MET A 1 21.55 11.22 -37.47
C MET A 1 20.35 11.61 -36.64
N VAL A 2 19.17 11.19 -37.07
CA VAL A 2 17.96 11.41 -36.28
C VAL A 2 18.03 10.57 -34.97
N TYR A 3 17.43 11.05 -33.87
CA TYR A 3 17.35 10.32 -32.60
C TYR A 3 16.77 8.92 -32.84
N ASN A 4 17.60 7.91 -32.76
CA ASN A 4 17.21 6.51 -32.96
C ASN A 4 17.22 5.76 -31.62
N HIS A 5 16.07 5.74 -30.94
CA HIS A 5 15.95 5.10 -29.64
C HIS A 5 16.28 3.61 -29.66
N ARG A 6 15.97 2.89 -30.74
CA ARG A 6 16.20 1.44 -30.84
C ARG A 6 17.68 1.07 -30.77
N VAL A 7 18.55 1.92 -31.34
CA VAL A 7 20.01 1.71 -31.31
C VAL A 7 20.58 2.20 -29.97
N ILE A 8 20.21 3.39 -29.55
CA ILE A 8 20.73 4.05 -28.34
C ILE A 8 20.38 3.25 -27.09
N GLU A 9 19.13 2.83 -26.94
CA GLU A 9 18.66 2.10 -25.75
C GLU A 9 19.35 0.75 -25.61
N LYS A 10 19.47 -0.03 -26.69
CA LYS A 10 20.19 -1.31 -26.66
C LYS A 10 21.68 -1.16 -26.33
N LYS A 11 22.32 -0.13 -26.89
CA LYS A 11 23.73 0.18 -26.61
C LYS A 11 23.97 0.38 -25.11
N TRP A 12 23.18 1.23 -24.48
CA TRP A 12 23.38 1.58 -23.08
C TRP A 12 22.91 0.50 -22.11
N GLN A 13 21.84 -0.22 -22.41
CA GLN A 13 21.42 -1.41 -21.65
C GLN A 13 22.53 -2.46 -21.62
N LYS A 14 23.15 -2.72 -22.76
CA LYS A 14 24.31 -3.63 -22.86
C LYS A 14 25.49 -3.12 -22.02
N TYR A 15 25.83 -1.83 -22.14
CA TYR A 15 26.90 -1.21 -21.36
C TYR A 15 26.68 -1.37 -19.85
N TRP A 16 25.49 -1.05 -19.34
CA TRP A 16 25.18 -1.16 -17.93
C TRP A 16 25.23 -2.62 -17.43
N ASP A 17 24.78 -3.55 -18.23
CA ASP A 17 24.77 -4.98 -17.87
C ASP A 17 26.19 -5.55 -17.82
N GLU A 18 27.01 -5.27 -18.82
CA GLU A 18 28.40 -5.74 -18.91
C GLU A 18 29.32 -5.11 -17.83
N ASN A 19 29.13 -3.85 -17.51
CA ASN A 19 29.91 -3.13 -16.50
C ASN A 19 29.34 -3.22 -15.08
N LYS A 20 28.17 -3.86 -14.91
CA LYS A 20 27.46 -3.88 -13.63
C LYS A 20 27.39 -2.48 -12.99
N THR A 21 27.01 -1.49 -13.80
CA THR A 21 27.04 -0.07 -13.46
C THR A 21 26.31 0.27 -12.18
N PHE A 22 25.24 -0.45 -11.86
CA PHE A 22 24.38 -0.18 -10.70
C PHE A 22 24.61 -1.13 -9.54
N LYS A 23 25.74 -1.83 -9.53
CA LYS A 23 26.10 -2.71 -8.41
C LYS A 23 26.19 -1.92 -7.12
N THR A 24 25.51 -2.42 -6.08
CA THR A 24 25.58 -1.87 -4.74
C THR A 24 26.99 -2.08 -4.15
N LEU A 25 27.56 -1.03 -3.56
CA LEU A 25 28.89 -1.04 -3.00
C LEU A 25 28.89 -1.56 -1.57
N ASP A 26 29.98 -2.27 -1.18
CA ASP A 26 30.22 -2.64 0.22
C ASP A 26 30.94 -1.53 1.00
N ASP A 27 30.72 -0.27 0.61
CA ASP A 27 31.32 0.90 1.25
C ASP A 27 30.37 1.49 2.29
N HIS A 28 30.50 1.04 3.53
CA HIS A 28 29.70 1.50 4.66
C HIS A 28 30.17 2.87 5.22
N THR A 29 31.15 3.52 4.61
CA THR A 29 31.55 4.89 4.95
C THR A 29 30.65 5.93 4.28
N LYS A 30 29.97 5.56 3.20
CA LYS A 30 28.99 6.41 2.52
C LYS A 30 27.65 6.36 3.21
N GLU A 31 26.92 7.45 3.12
CA GLU A 31 25.50 7.47 3.51
C GLU A 31 24.70 6.55 2.59
N LYS A 32 23.86 5.69 3.18
CA LYS A 32 23.07 4.70 2.43
C LYS A 32 21.75 5.28 1.95
N PHE A 33 21.28 4.76 0.84
CA PHE A 33 19.90 4.96 0.41
C PHE A 33 19.32 3.65 -0.13
N TYR A 34 18.29 3.15 0.54
CA TYR A 34 17.60 1.93 0.16
C TYR A 34 16.24 2.28 -0.47
N ALA A 35 16.17 2.17 -1.79
CA ALA A 35 14.94 2.36 -2.57
C ALA A 35 14.32 1.00 -2.89
N LEU A 36 13.09 0.78 -2.48
CA LEU A 36 12.40 -0.49 -2.65
C LEU A 36 11.11 -0.34 -3.46
N ASP A 37 10.97 -1.19 -4.46
CA ASP A 37 9.70 -1.43 -5.16
C ASP A 37 8.97 -2.63 -4.55
N MET A 38 7.65 -2.62 -4.57
CA MET A 38 6.90 -3.85 -4.37
C MET A 38 7.17 -4.76 -5.56
N PHE A 39 7.86 -5.87 -5.31
CA PHE A 39 8.26 -6.77 -6.39
C PHE A 39 7.06 -7.43 -7.06
N PRO A 40 7.11 -7.62 -8.39
CA PRO A 40 5.97 -8.11 -9.14
C PRO A 40 5.72 -9.61 -8.92
N TYR A 41 4.46 -10.00 -9.11
CA TYR A 41 4.08 -11.37 -9.33
C TYR A 41 4.22 -11.69 -10.83
N PRO A 42 5.12 -12.62 -11.25
CA PRO A 42 5.36 -12.90 -12.66
C PRO A 42 4.22 -13.71 -13.29
N SER A 43 3.13 -13.04 -13.63
CA SER A 43 1.97 -13.65 -14.29
C SER A 43 2.13 -13.68 -15.82
N GLY A 44 1.53 -14.68 -16.48
CA GLY A 44 1.79 -15.16 -17.82
C GLY A 44 2.06 -14.22 -18.99
N ALA A 45 1.43 -13.04 -19.08
CA ALA A 45 1.54 -12.19 -20.26
C ALA A 45 2.62 -11.07 -20.16
N GLY A 46 3.41 -11.05 -19.09
CA GLY A 46 4.36 -9.98 -18.85
C GLY A 46 3.74 -8.74 -18.19
N LEU A 47 4.50 -7.64 -18.21
CA LEU A 47 4.09 -6.35 -17.67
C LEU A 47 3.02 -5.69 -18.54
N HIS A 48 2.18 -4.86 -17.93
CA HIS A 48 1.44 -3.81 -18.62
C HIS A 48 2.00 -2.43 -18.23
N VAL A 49 1.64 -1.38 -18.96
CA VAL A 49 2.21 -0.03 -18.78
C VAL A 49 1.97 0.60 -17.39
N GLY A 50 1.07 0.04 -16.60
CA GLY A 50 0.87 0.48 -15.21
C GLY A 50 1.98 0.05 -14.24
N HIS A 51 2.71 -1.03 -14.52
CA HIS A 51 3.79 -1.50 -13.66
C HIS A 51 5.01 -0.56 -13.65
N PRO A 52 5.47 -0.03 -14.81
CA PRO A 52 6.64 0.84 -14.83
C PRO A 52 6.48 2.17 -14.11
N GLU A 53 5.28 2.62 -13.78
CA GLU A 53 5.05 3.89 -13.08
C GLU A 53 5.80 3.95 -11.76
N GLY A 54 5.58 2.98 -10.87
CA GLY A 54 6.28 2.89 -9.60
C GLY A 54 7.78 2.63 -9.76
N TYR A 55 8.15 1.76 -10.69
CA TYR A 55 9.56 1.41 -10.95
C TYR A 55 10.34 2.61 -11.51
N THR A 56 9.72 3.41 -12.37
CA THR A 56 10.33 4.65 -12.86
C THR A 56 10.54 5.66 -11.74
N ALA A 57 9.59 5.80 -10.83
CA ALA A 57 9.68 6.69 -9.69
C ALA A 57 10.87 6.34 -8.77
N THR A 58 11.00 5.07 -8.38
CA THR A 58 12.14 4.60 -7.58
C THR A 58 13.46 4.72 -8.32
N ASP A 59 13.46 4.50 -9.63
CA ASP A 59 14.66 4.60 -10.46
C ASP A 59 15.16 6.04 -10.55
N ILE A 60 14.28 7.00 -10.79
CA ILE A 60 14.63 8.43 -10.80
C ILE A 60 15.28 8.82 -9.47
N LEU A 61 14.64 8.45 -8.36
CA LEU A 61 15.14 8.76 -7.03
C LEU A 61 16.49 8.08 -6.75
N SER A 62 16.65 6.83 -7.17
CA SER A 62 17.91 6.08 -7.03
C SER A 62 19.04 6.71 -7.82
N ARG A 63 18.80 7.12 -9.06
CA ARG A 63 19.80 7.80 -9.91
C ARG A 63 20.19 9.15 -9.33
N TYR A 64 19.22 9.91 -8.84
CA TYR A 64 19.46 11.20 -8.18
C TYR A 64 20.30 11.02 -6.90
N LYS A 65 19.97 10.08 -6.04
CA LYS A 65 20.74 9.80 -4.82
C LYS A 65 22.16 9.31 -5.13
N ARG A 66 22.32 8.48 -6.15
CA ARG A 66 23.64 8.00 -6.60
C ARG A 66 24.52 9.14 -7.08
N ALA A 67 23.96 10.08 -7.85
CA ALA A 67 24.66 11.29 -8.28
C ALA A 67 25.00 12.23 -7.11
N ASN A 68 24.27 12.17 -6.01
CA ASN A 68 24.55 12.93 -4.79
C ASN A 68 25.48 12.18 -3.80
N GLY A 69 26.15 11.12 -4.23
CA GLY A 69 27.18 10.42 -3.46
C GLY A 69 26.70 9.35 -2.49
N TYR A 70 25.42 9.05 -2.48
CA TYR A 70 24.87 7.96 -1.65
C TYR A 70 25.29 6.59 -2.18
N ASN A 71 25.45 5.65 -1.25
CA ASN A 71 25.48 4.22 -1.59
C ASN A 71 24.05 3.72 -1.73
N VAL A 72 23.64 3.40 -2.96
CA VAL A 72 22.25 3.08 -3.29
C VAL A 72 22.06 1.59 -3.41
N LEU A 73 21.07 1.05 -2.70
CA LEU A 73 20.52 -0.29 -2.87
C LEU A 73 19.17 -0.17 -3.60
N HIS A 74 19.15 -0.62 -4.84
CA HIS A 74 17.96 -0.64 -5.68
C HIS A 74 17.77 -2.03 -6.30
N PRO A 75 17.10 -2.95 -5.57
CA PRO A 75 16.98 -4.34 -5.95
C PRO A 75 15.66 -4.66 -6.67
N MET A 76 15.63 -5.80 -7.33
CA MET A 76 14.44 -6.36 -7.97
C MET A 76 14.39 -7.87 -7.77
N GLY A 77 13.20 -8.43 -7.76
CA GLY A 77 12.97 -9.85 -7.61
C GLY A 77 11.53 -10.25 -7.95
N TRP A 78 11.16 -11.47 -7.56
CA TRP A 78 9.94 -12.12 -7.99
C TRP A 78 9.20 -12.75 -6.82
N ASP A 79 7.94 -12.34 -6.65
CA ASP A 79 6.99 -13.00 -5.79
C ASP A 79 6.27 -14.08 -6.61
N ALA A 80 6.71 -15.32 -6.54
CA ALA A 80 6.38 -16.30 -7.55
C ALA A 80 5.62 -17.53 -7.05
N PHE A 81 5.45 -17.70 -5.74
CA PHE A 81 4.55 -18.71 -5.19
C PHE A 81 3.08 -18.27 -5.23
N GLY A 82 2.18 -19.18 -5.01
CA GLY A 82 0.77 -18.91 -4.79
C GLY A 82 -0.15 -19.37 -5.90
N LEU A 83 -1.41 -19.08 -5.69
CA LEU A 83 -2.54 -19.58 -6.47
C LEU A 83 -2.50 -19.21 -7.98
N PRO A 84 -2.07 -18.02 -8.41
CA PRO A 84 -2.10 -17.67 -9.82
C PRO A 84 -1.28 -18.60 -10.73
N ALA A 85 -0.06 -18.95 -10.33
CA ALA A 85 0.80 -19.86 -11.10
C ALA A 85 0.29 -21.29 -11.06
N GLU A 86 -0.17 -21.75 -9.91
CA GLU A 86 -0.72 -23.08 -9.75
C GLU A 86 -2.00 -23.27 -10.57
N GLN A 87 -2.91 -22.32 -10.54
CA GLN A 87 -4.16 -22.39 -11.31
C GLN A 87 -3.89 -22.44 -12.80
N TYR A 88 -2.97 -21.62 -13.29
CA TYR A 88 -2.56 -21.67 -14.69
C TYR A 88 -1.96 -23.05 -15.06
N ALA A 89 -1.14 -23.60 -14.18
CA ALA A 89 -0.56 -24.92 -14.39
C ALA A 89 -1.64 -26.01 -14.46
N LEU A 90 -2.65 -25.95 -13.58
CA LEU A 90 -3.79 -26.85 -13.61
C LEU A 90 -4.62 -26.72 -14.88
N ASP A 91 -4.88 -25.49 -15.34
CA ASP A 91 -5.70 -25.20 -16.52
C ASP A 91 -5.02 -25.61 -17.82
N THR A 92 -3.68 -25.55 -17.86
CA THR A 92 -2.88 -25.83 -19.07
C THR A 92 -2.17 -27.18 -19.07
N GLY A 93 -2.14 -27.88 -17.92
CA GLY A 93 -1.38 -29.13 -17.75
C GLY A 93 0.15 -28.96 -17.69
N ASN A 94 0.64 -27.71 -17.50
CA ASN A 94 2.06 -27.42 -17.37
C ASN A 94 2.54 -27.51 -15.91
N ASP A 95 3.86 -27.69 -15.73
CA ASP A 95 4.47 -27.59 -14.40
C ASP A 95 4.53 -26.11 -13.94
N PRO A 96 4.11 -25.77 -12.71
CA PRO A 96 4.21 -24.39 -12.21
C PRO A 96 5.65 -23.88 -12.15
N ARG A 97 6.66 -24.75 -12.00
CA ARG A 97 8.08 -24.37 -12.04
C ARG A 97 8.51 -23.81 -13.38
N ASP A 98 8.18 -24.51 -14.45
CA ASP A 98 8.56 -24.14 -15.82
C ASP A 98 7.84 -22.86 -16.25
N PHE A 99 6.56 -22.79 -15.95
CA PHE A 99 5.74 -21.60 -16.19
C PHE A 99 6.30 -20.37 -15.46
N THR A 100 6.60 -20.50 -14.17
CA THR A 100 7.17 -19.44 -13.35
C THR A 100 8.51 -18.97 -13.89
N LYS A 101 9.40 -19.90 -14.26
CA LYS A 101 10.70 -19.57 -14.85
C LYS A 101 10.55 -18.77 -16.15
N THR A 102 9.70 -19.22 -17.05
CA THR A 102 9.44 -18.52 -18.33
C THR A 102 8.90 -17.11 -18.09
N ASN A 103 8.00 -16.95 -17.15
CA ASN A 103 7.44 -15.64 -16.81
C ASN A 103 8.47 -14.73 -16.18
N ILE A 104 9.29 -15.21 -15.28
CA ILE A 104 10.40 -14.44 -14.69
C ILE A 104 11.35 -13.96 -15.79
N ASP A 105 11.72 -14.82 -16.73
CA ASP A 105 12.59 -14.43 -17.84
C ASP A 105 11.96 -13.31 -18.69
N THR A 106 10.66 -13.38 -18.96
CA THR A 106 9.91 -12.34 -19.68
C THR A 106 9.89 -11.02 -18.92
N PHE A 107 9.55 -11.04 -17.64
CA PHE A 107 9.50 -9.84 -16.79
C PHE A 107 10.89 -9.21 -16.65
N ARG A 108 11.93 -10.00 -16.44
CA ARG A 108 13.31 -9.54 -16.34
C ARG A 108 13.75 -8.85 -17.62
N ARG A 109 13.46 -9.42 -18.78
CA ARG A 109 13.74 -8.82 -20.09
C ARG A 109 13.04 -7.46 -20.22
N GLN A 110 11.75 -7.40 -19.96
CA GLN A 110 10.97 -6.18 -20.07
C GLN A 110 11.48 -5.08 -19.13
N ILE A 111 11.79 -5.42 -17.89
CA ILE A 111 12.32 -4.48 -16.88
C ILE A 111 13.71 -3.97 -17.32
N LYS A 112 14.57 -4.83 -17.83
CA LYS A 112 15.88 -4.42 -18.36
C LYS A 112 15.74 -3.50 -19.57
N GLU A 113 14.79 -3.74 -20.46
CA GLU A 113 14.54 -2.90 -21.63
C GLU A 113 13.99 -1.52 -21.29
N LEU A 114 13.39 -1.34 -20.10
CA LEU A 114 12.98 -0.05 -19.58
C LEU A 114 14.12 0.78 -18.98
N GLY A 115 15.31 0.18 -18.85
CA GLY A 115 16.54 0.89 -18.48
C GLY A 115 16.63 1.28 -17.00
N PHE A 116 15.99 0.53 -16.11
CA PHE A 116 16.07 0.80 -14.68
C PHE A 116 17.43 0.43 -14.09
N SER A 117 17.85 1.19 -13.06
CA SER A 117 19.14 1.03 -12.39
C SER A 117 19.10 0.01 -11.25
N TYR A 118 18.56 -1.18 -11.53
CA TYR A 118 18.54 -2.28 -10.56
C TYR A 118 19.91 -2.96 -10.44
N ASP A 119 20.25 -3.39 -9.23
CA ASP A 119 21.35 -4.29 -8.97
C ASP A 119 20.91 -5.74 -9.15
N TRP A 120 21.10 -6.30 -10.34
CA TRP A 120 20.65 -7.64 -10.69
C TRP A 120 21.43 -8.77 -9.99
N ASP A 121 22.58 -8.48 -9.40
CA ASP A 121 23.29 -9.45 -8.56
C ASP A 121 22.55 -9.74 -7.25
N ARG A 122 21.55 -8.92 -6.91
CA ARG A 122 20.72 -9.06 -5.71
C ARG A 122 19.31 -9.56 -5.99
N GLU A 123 19.09 -10.09 -7.19
CA GLU A 123 17.81 -10.67 -7.59
C GLU A 123 17.40 -11.81 -6.65
N VAL A 124 16.16 -11.78 -6.17
CA VAL A 124 15.57 -12.85 -5.37
C VAL A 124 14.34 -13.44 -6.04
N ASN A 125 14.09 -14.70 -5.79
CA ASN A 125 12.91 -15.43 -6.24
C ASN A 125 12.36 -16.22 -5.06
N THR A 126 11.14 -15.95 -4.65
CA THR A 126 10.52 -16.59 -3.49
C THR A 126 10.37 -18.12 -3.65
N THR A 127 10.41 -18.63 -4.89
CA THR A 127 10.36 -20.08 -5.18
C THR A 127 11.72 -20.75 -5.19
N ASP A 128 12.81 -20.00 -5.08
CA ASP A 128 14.16 -20.56 -4.96
C ASP A 128 14.33 -21.19 -3.58
N PRO A 129 14.75 -22.48 -3.50
CA PRO A 129 15.04 -23.14 -2.23
C PRO A 129 16.03 -22.39 -1.34
N ASN A 130 17.02 -21.71 -1.91
CA ASN A 130 17.95 -20.87 -1.14
C ASN A 130 17.29 -19.65 -0.50
N TYR A 131 16.17 -19.20 -1.04
CA TYR A 131 15.34 -18.14 -0.47
C TYR A 131 14.36 -18.71 0.54
N TYR A 132 13.51 -19.67 0.17
CA TYR A 132 12.46 -20.13 1.07
C TYR A 132 12.98 -20.97 2.25
N LYS A 133 14.23 -21.48 2.20
CA LYS A 133 14.92 -21.97 3.39
C LYS A 133 14.76 -21.03 4.58
N TRP A 134 14.93 -19.74 4.34
CA TRP A 134 14.88 -18.72 5.40
C TRP A 134 13.45 -18.30 5.73
N THR A 135 12.53 -18.38 4.79
CA THR A 135 11.09 -18.25 5.08
C THR A 135 10.66 -19.36 6.06
N GLN A 136 11.09 -20.58 5.82
CA GLN A 136 10.87 -21.72 6.73
C GLN A 136 11.56 -21.51 8.08
N TRP A 137 12.77 -21.02 8.09
CA TRP A 137 13.50 -20.72 9.32
C TRP A 137 12.80 -19.65 10.18
N ILE A 138 12.30 -18.58 9.56
CA ILE A 138 11.52 -17.55 10.27
C ILE A 138 10.24 -18.15 10.84
N PHE A 139 9.54 -18.99 10.10
CA PHE A 139 8.37 -19.70 10.61
C PHE A 139 8.73 -20.53 11.87
N LYS A 140 9.87 -21.22 11.87
CA LYS A 140 10.35 -21.94 13.04
C LYS A 140 10.52 -20.99 14.25
N LYS A 141 11.08 -19.81 14.05
CA LYS A 141 11.22 -18.79 15.10
C LYS A 141 9.87 -18.31 15.64
N LEU A 142 8.90 -18.13 14.78
CA LEU A 142 7.52 -17.85 15.18
C LEU A 142 6.92 -18.98 16.01
N TYR A 143 7.13 -20.22 15.60
CA TYR A 143 6.67 -21.41 16.31
C TYR A 143 7.34 -21.53 17.69
N GLU A 144 8.65 -21.42 17.78
CA GLU A 144 9.44 -21.45 19.03
C GLU A 144 8.99 -20.35 20.01
N LYS A 145 8.59 -19.20 19.52
CA LYS A 145 8.08 -18.07 20.31
C LYS A 145 6.60 -18.24 20.71
N GLY A 146 5.94 -19.31 20.28
CA GLY A 146 4.52 -19.54 20.53
C GLY A 146 3.57 -18.66 19.71
N LEU A 147 4.06 -18.03 18.65
CA LEU A 147 3.26 -17.19 17.75
C LEU A 147 2.65 -17.94 16.57
N ALA A 148 3.10 -19.14 16.29
CA ALA A 148 2.49 -20.04 15.33
C ALA A 148 1.86 -21.22 16.06
N TYR A 149 0.59 -21.49 15.81
CA TYR A 149 -0.17 -22.57 16.47
C TYR A 149 -1.18 -23.17 15.50
N VAL A 150 -1.70 -24.33 15.85
CA VAL A 150 -2.77 -25.02 15.11
C VAL A 150 -4.07 -24.89 15.88
N ASP A 151 -5.12 -24.52 15.19
CA ASP A 151 -6.47 -24.47 15.77
C ASP A 151 -7.53 -24.86 14.72
N GLU A 152 -8.68 -25.28 15.19
CA GLU A 152 -9.85 -25.49 14.35
C GLU A 152 -10.70 -24.22 14.35
N VAL A 153 -10.63 -23.48 13.26
CA VAL A 153 -11.26 -22.15 13.14
C VAL A 153 -12.22 -22.12 11.95
N PRO A 154 -13.27 -21.27 12.02
CA PRO A 154 -14.12 -21.03 10.87
C PRO A 154 -13.33 -20.33 9.77
N VAL A 155 -13.26 -20.96 8.59
CA VAL A 155 -12.51 -20.45 7.45
C VAL A 155 -13.42 -20.24 6.24
N ASN A 156 -12.93 -19.45 5.29
CA ASN A 156 -13.58 -19.26 4.00
C ASN A 156 -13.09 -20.36 3.04
N TRP A 157 -13.84 -21.42 2.94
CA TRP A 157 -13.54 -22.51 2.03
C TRP A 157 -14.17 -22.28 0.66
N CYS A 158 -13.36 -22.40 -0.38
CA CYS A 158 -13.83 -22.34 -1.77
C CYS A 158 -13.76 -23.74 -2.40
N PRO A 159 -14.88 -24.45 -2.56
CA PRO A 159 -14.87 -25.80 -3.12
C PRO A 159 -14.32 -25.88 -4.55
N ALA A 160 -14.63 -24.89 -5.37
CA ALA A 160 -14.17 -24.82 -6.76
C ALA A 160 -12.64 -24.66 -6.88
N LEU A 161 -12.05 -23.90 -6.00
CA LEU A 161 -10.59 -23.71 -5.93
C LEU A 161 -9.90 -24.76 -5.04
N GLY A 162 -10.67 -25.48 -4.21
CA GLY A 162 -10.16 -26.52 -3.31
C GLY A 162 -9.21 -25.98 -2.22
N THR A 163 -9.40 -24.75 -1.76
CA THR A 163 -8.52 -24.12 -0.78
C THR A 163 -9.28 -23.17 0.14
N VAL A 164 -8.66 -22.86 1.27
CA VAL A 164 -9.07 -21.77 2.15
C VAL A 164 -8.64 -20.43 1.55
N LEU A 165 -9.50 -19.44 1.66
CA LEU A 165 -9.25 -18.05 1.27
C LEU A 165 -9.18 -17.16 2.52
N SER A 166 -8.34 -16.14 2.49
CA SER A 166 -8.36 -15.08 3.50
C SER A 166 -9.65 -14.26 3.38
N ASN A 167 -9.96 -13.46 4.41
CA ASN A 167 -11.14 -12.60 4.36
C ASN A 167 -11.06 -11.58 3.21
N GLU A 168 -9.87 -11.15 2.87
CA GLU A 168 -9.57 -10.19 1.81
C GLU A 168 -9.73 -10.77 0.40
N GLU A 169 -9.63 -12.09 0.27
CA GLU A 169 -9.82 -12.82 -1.00
C GLU A 169 -11.29 -13.18 -1.28
N VAL A 170 -12.21 -12.74 -0.41
CA VAL A 170 -13.66 -12.97 -0.56
C VAL A 170 -14.37 -11.64 -0.75
N ILE A 171 -15.10 -11.51 -1.87
CA ILE A 171 -15.90 -10.36 -2.21
C ILE A 171 -17.35 -10.83 -2.46
N ASP A 172 -18.29 -10.28 -1.70
CA ASP A 172 -19.72 -10.62 -1.80
C ASP A 172 -20.00 -12.14 -1.74
N GLY A 173 -19.31 -12.85 -0.84
CA GLY A 173 -19.46 -14.28 -0.66
C GLY A 173 -18.87 -15.16 -1.77
N LYS A 174 -18.06 -14.56 -2.64
CA LYS A 174 -17.37 -15.24 -3.75
C LYS A 174 -15.87 -14.99 -3.70
N SER A 175 -15.12 -15.93 -4.27
CA SER A 175 -13.69 -15.73 -4.44
C SER A 175 -13.41 -14.55 -5.38
N GLU A 176 -12.48 -13.68 -5.04
CA GLU A 176 -11.99 -12.61 -5.92
C GLU A 176 -11.56 -13.20 -7.26
N ARG A 177 -10.87 -14.32 -7.21
CA ARG A 177 -10.44 -15.05 -8.39
C ARG A 177 -11.51 -16.05 -8.84
N GLY A 178 -12.02 -15.86 -10.04
CA GLY A 178 -12.96 -16.76 -10.68
C GLY A 178 -14.42 -16.60 -10.22
N GLY A 179 -14.70 -15.78 -9.21
CA GLY A 179 -16.07 -15.52 -8.75
C GLY A 179 -16.83 -16.75 -8.23
N HIS A 180 -16.11 -17.71 -7.65
CA HIS A 180 -16.69 -18.95 -7.14
C HIS A 180 -17.33 -18.77 -5.76
N PRO A 181 -18.44 -19.49 -5.47
CA PRO A 181 -19.04 -19.47 -4.14
C PRO A 181 -18.09 -19.91 -3.04
N VAL A 182 -18.11 -19.24 -1.91
CA VAL A 182 -17.30 -19.51 -0.73
C VAL A 182 -18.21 -19.94 0.43
N GLU A 183 -17.79 -20.96 1.15
CA GLU A 183 -18.52 -21.51 2.31
C GLU A 183 -17.75 -21.24 3.59
N ARG A 184 -18.45 -20.90 4.65
CA ARG A 184 -17.88 -20.85 6.00
C ARG A 184 -17.95 -22.25 6.63
N ARG A 185 -16.79 -22.80 6.98
CA ARG A 185 -16.72 -24.08 7.69
C ARG A 185 -15.52 -24.14 8.64
N PRO A 186 -15.62 -24.84 9.77
CA PRO A 186 -14.47 -25.08 10.63
C PRO A 186 -13.47 -26.01 9.95
N MET A 187 -12.20 -25.63 9.98
CA MET A 187 -11.09 -26.45 9.48
C MET A 187 -9.86 -26.25 10.35
N ARG A 188 -9.05 -27.31 10.45
CA ARG A 188 -7.74 -27.25 11.08
C ARG A 188 -6.82 -26.31 10.27
N GLN A 189 -6.24 -25.32 10.92
CA GLN A 189 -5.38 -24.31 10.31
C GLN A 189 -4.16 -24.03 11.17
N TRP A 190 -3.04 -23.74 10.50
CA TRP A 190 -1.96 -22.98 11.09
C TRP A 190 -2.37 -21.51 11.17
N VAL A 191 -2.13 -20.90 12.30
CA VAL A 191 -2.52 -19.54 12.61
C VAL A 191 -1.34 -18.80 13.21
N LEU A 192 -1.10 -17.56 12.78
CA LEU A 192 -0.08 -16.70 13.39
C LEU A 192 -0.74 -15.65 14.28
N LYS A 193 -0.22 -15.49 15.51
CA LYS A 193 -0.73 -14.57 16.54
C LYS A 193 -0.35 -13.10 16.27
N ILE A 194 -0.80 -12.56 15.16
CA ILE A 194 -0.61 -11.14 14.86
C ILE A 194 -1.29 -10.24 15.91
N THR A 195 -2.32 -10.73 16.57
CA THR A 195 -3.04 -10.01 17.63
C THR A 195 -2.16 -9.69 18.84
N ASP A 196 -1.17 -10.51 19.15
CA ASP A 196 -0.18 -10.23 20.21
C ASP A 196 0.68 -8.99 19.91
N TYR A 197 0.71 -8.56 18.66
CA TYR A 197 1.43 -7.39 18.18
C TYR A 197 0.52 -6.20 17.84
N ALA A 198 -0.77 -6.30 18.08
CA ALA A 198 -1.75 -5.26 17.75
C ALA A 198 -1.37 -3.87 18.30
N GLU A 199 -0.98 -3.80 19.58
CA GLU A 199 -0.59 -2.53 20.21
C GLU A 199 0.72 -1.97 19.63
N LYS A 200 1.72 -2.81 19.40
CA LYS A 200 3.00 -2.41 18.78
C LYS A 200 2.80 -1.95 17.33
N LEU A 201 1.90 -2.61 16.58
CA LEU A 201 1.54 -2.24 15.22
C LEU A 201 0.84 -0.88 15.17
N LEU A 202 0.00 -0.57 16.16
CA LEU A 202 -0.66 0.74 16.28
C LEU A 202 0.32 1.84 16.69
N ALA A 203 1.07 1.63 17.78
CA ALA A 203 1.94 2.63 18.36
C ALA A 203 3.01 3.12 17.37
N ASP A 204 3.62 2.22 16.63
CA ASP A 204 4.71 2.54 15.73
C ASP A 204 4.26 3.16 14.38
N LEU A 205 2.95 3.26 14.12
CA LEU A 205 2.45 4.05 12.98
C LEU A 205 2.84 5.53 13.09
N ASP A 206 2.96 6.04 14.31
CA ASP A 206 3.24 7.47 14.55
C ASP A 206 4.67 7.88 14.15
N ILE A 207 5.60 6.92 14.07
CA ILE A 207 7.00 7.19 13.64
C ILE A 207 7.23 7.03 12.14
N LEU A 208 6.21 6.62 11.39
CA LEU A 208 6.29 6.34 9.96
C LEU A 208 5.89 7.55 9.13
N ASP A 209 6.68 7.84 8.08
CA ASP A 209 6.35 8.80 7.04
C ASP A 209 5.53 8.11 5.94
N TRP A 210 4.31 7.76 6.29
CA TRP A 210 3.35 7.07 5.42
C TRP A 210 2.14 7.95 5.14
N PRO A 211 1.41 7.74 4.03
CA PRO A 211 0.15 8.44 3.78
C PRO A 211 -0.83 8.24 4.93
N GLU A 212 -1.44 9.32 5.41
CA GLU A 212 -2.40 9.25 6.52
C GLU A 212 -3.61 8.36 6.21
N SER A 213 -4.05 8.32 4.96
CA SER A 213 -5.10 7.41 4.51
C SER A 213 -4.74 5.94 4.75
N LEU A 214 -3.50 5.56 4.49
CA LEU A 214 -3.02 4.20 4.67
C LEU A 214 -2.84 3.86 6.16
N LYS A 215 -2.32 4.79 6.95
CA LYS A 215 -2.26 4.63 8.42
C LYS A 215 -3.67 4.46 9.00
N ALA A 216 -4.64 5.24 8.51
CA ALA A 216 -6.04 5.12 8.92
C ALA A 216 -6.63 3.74 8.55
N MET A 217 -6.31 3.20 7.37
CA MET A 217 -6.72 1.85 6.98
C MET A 217 -6.17 0.80 7.95
N GLN A 218 -4.90 0.88 8.33
CA GLN A 218 -4.31 -0.04 9.31
C GLN A 218 -4.92 0.13 10.71
N ARG A 219 -5.10 1.37 11.19
CA ARG A 219 -5.77 1.64 12.47
C ARG A 219 -7.17 1.07 12.51
N ASN A 220 -7.95 1.27 11.46
CA ASN A 220 -9.31 0.75 11.37
C ASN A 220 -9.36 -0.78 11.29
N TRP A 221 -8.42 -1.39 10.58
CA TRP A 221 -8.30 -2.85 10.48
C TRP A 221 -7.93 -3.49 11.82
N ILE A 222 -6.96 -2.92 12.52
CA ILE A 222 -6.60 -3.35 13.88
C ILE A 222 -7.76 -3.08 14.83
N GLY A 223 -8.43 -1.94 14.69
CA GLY A 223 -9.69 -1.61 15.32
C GLY A 223 -9.64 -1.69 16.84
N LYS A 224 -8.68 -0.99 17.45
CA LYS A 224 -8.60 -0.85 18.91
C LYS A 224 -9.83 -0.15 19.46
N SER A 225 -10.48 -0.78 20.44
CA SER A 225 -11.60 -0.20 21.18
C SER A 225 -11.29 -0.24 22.67
N VAL A 226 -11.44 0.89 23.32
CA VAL A 226 -11.31 1.01 24.78
C VAL A 226 -12.72 1.13 25.35
N GLY A 227 -13.07 0.28 26.28
CA GLY A 227 -14.39 0.24 26.86
C GLY A 227 -14.41 -0.50 28.18
N ALA A 228 -15.56 -1.09 28.51
CA ALA A 228 -15.76 -1.87 29.70
C ALA A 228 -16.40 -3.21 29.41
N GLU A 229 -16.00 -4.22 30.16
CA GLU A 229 -16.76 -5.45 30.35
C GLU A 229 -17.67 -5.28 31.56
N ILE A 230 -18.94 -5.62 31.39
CA ILE A 230 -19.98 -5.50 32.46
C ILE A 230 -20.63 -6.85 32.61
N ASP A 231 -20.68 -7.33 33.86
CA ASP A 231 -21.25 -8.63 34.20
C ASP A 231 -22.72 -8.49 34.61
N PHE A 232 -23.62 -9.11 33.84
CA PHE A 232 -25.05 -9.16 34.10
C PHE A 232 -25.40 -10.52 34.69
N LYS A 233 -26.02 -10.52 35.86
CA LYS A 233 -26.57 -11.75 36.46
C LYS A 233 -27.89 -12.11 35.81
N ILE A 234 -28.16 -13.39 35.72
CA ILE A 234 -29.46 -13.91 35.25
C ILE A 234 -30.36 -14.14 36.46
N GLU A 235 -31.53 -13.52 36.44
CA GLU A 235 -32.47 -13.59 37.56
C GLU A 235 -32.85 -15.05 37.94
N GLY A 236 -32.83 -15.32 39.25
CA GLY A 236 -33.19 -16.64 39.75
C GLY A 236 -32.16 -17.75 39.52
N THR A 237 -30.96 -17.42 39.07
CA THR A 237 -29.86 -18.35 38.84
C THR A 237 -28.56 -17.84 39.46
N ASP A 238 -27.55 -18.71 39.53
CA ASP A 238 -26.17 -18.35 39.88
C ASP A 238 -25.31 -17.97 38.67
N LYS A 239 -25.95 -17.92 37.48
CA LYS A 239 -25.29 -17.66 36.22
C LYS A 239 -25.21 -16.17 35.91
N ALA A 240 -24.19 -15.82 35.13
CA ALA A 240 -23.98 -14.48 34.61
C ALA A 240 -23.38 -14.54 33.22
N PHE A 241 -23.53 -13.46 32.45
CA PHE A 241 -22.83 -13.23 31.19
C PHE A 241 -22.17 -11.87 31.21
N THR A 242 -21.13 -11.72 30.41
CA THR A 242 -20.38 -10.48 30.31
C THR A 242 -20.68 -9.81 28.97
N VAL A 243 -20.93 -8.51 28.98
CA VAL A 243 -21.04 -7.68 27.77
C VAL A 243 -19.83 -6.79 27.64
N PHE A 244 -19.42 -6.48 26.40
CA PHE A 244 -18.44 -5.43 26.14
C PHE A 244 -19.14 -4.23 25.53
N THR A 245 -18.83 -3.03 26.05
CA THR A 245 -19.33 -1.76 25.50
C THR A 245 -18.28 -0.67 25.51
N THR A 246 -18.26 0.14 24.48
CA THR A 246 -17.47 1.40 24.43
C THR A 246 -18.23 2.56 25.09
N ARG A 247 -19.51 2.36 25.38
CA ARG A 247 -20.42 3.34 25.95
C ARG A 247 -20.93 2.88 27.34
N ALA A 248 -19.99 2.66 28.26
CA ALA A 248 -20.31 2.29 29.64
C ALA A 248 -21.20 3.35 30.34
N ASP A 249 -21.07 4.60 29.91
CA ASP A 249 -21.90 5.71 30.40
C ASP A 249 -23.40 5.53 30.20
N THR A 250 -23.82 4.77 29.20
CA THR A 250 -25.21 4.54 28.86
C THR A 250 -25.85 3.36 29.63
N VAL A 251 -25.13 2.72 30.52
CA VAL A 251 -25.56 1.50 31.20
C VAL A 251 -26.90 1.66 31.97
N PHE A 252 -27.19 2.85 32.46
CA PHE A 252 -28.50 3.14 33.11
C PHE A 252 -29.66 3.13 32.12
N GLY A 253 -29.41 3.26 30.83
CA GLY A 253 -30.40 3.21 29.75
C GLY A 253 -30.64 1.84 29.16
N VAL A 254 -29.99 0.81 29.70
CA VAL A 254 -30.17 -0.57 29.25
C VAL A 254 -31.62 -1.01 29.49
N SER A 255 -32.30 -1.42 28.44
CA SER A 255 -33.69 -1.90 28.50
C SER A 255 -33.86 -3.37 28.14
N TYR A 256 -32.86 -3.95 27.49
CA TYR A 256 -32.76 -5.40 27.24
C TYR A 256 -31.28 -5.77 26.99
N CYS A 257 -31.00 -7.06 27.04
CA CYS A 257 -29.70 -7.63 26.64
C CYS A 257 -29.92 -8.67 25.54
N VAL A 258 -28.89 -8.91 24.74
CA VAL A 258 -28.96 -9.85 23.63
C VAL A 258 -27.76 -10.80 23.66
N LEU A 259 -28.05 -12.10 23.55
CA LEU A 259 -27.02 -13.14 23.34
C LEU A 259 -26.93 -13.53 21.86
N ALA A 260 -25.72 -13.88 21.45
CA ALA A 260 -25.53 -14.56 20.17
C ALA A 260 -26.25 -15.90 20.15
N PRO A 261 -26.78 -16.34 19.00
CA PRO A 261 -27.47 -17.66 18.90
C PRO A 261 -26.58 -18.83 19.33
N GLU A 262 -25.27 -18.71 19.16
CA GLU A 262 -24.30 -19.76 19.53
C GLU A 262 -23.73 -19.60 20.96
N HIS A 263 -24.26 -18.67 21.75
CA HIS A 263 -23.76 -18.45 23.10
C HIS A 263 -24.04 -19.66 23.99
N LYS A 264 -23.04 -20.04 24.79
CA LYS A 264 -23.10 -21.26 25.65
C LYS A 264 -24.30 -21.30 26.61
N LEU A 265 -24.75 -20.14 27.08
CA LEU A 265 -25.86 -20.03 28.04
C LEU A 265 -27.24 -20.23 27.41
N VAL A 266 -27.36 -20.15 26.07
CA VAL A 266 -28.66 -20.19 25.38
C VAL A 266 -29.45 -21.44 25.76
N GLU A 267 -28.84 -22.60 25.68
CA GLU A 267 -29.53 -23.89 26.03
C GLU A 267 -29.93 -23.99 27.49
N GLU A 268 -29.21 -23.33 28.39
CA GLU A 268 -29.36 -23.42 29.82
C GLU A 268 -30.39 -22.46 30.40
N ILE A 269 -30.61 -21.30 29.74
CA ILE A 269 -31.44 -20.21 30.31
C ILE A 269 -32.80 -20.06 29.64
N VAL A 270 -33.02 -20.70 28.48
CA VAL A 270 -34.29 -20.63 27.77
C VAL A 270 -35.38 -21.30 28.63
N THR A 271 -36.46 -20.55 28.87
CA THR A 271 -37.58 -21.07 29.64
C THR A 271 -38.37 -22.10 28.81
N GLU A 272 -39.07 -23.00 29.49
CA GLU A 272 -39.86 -24.04 28.84
C GLU A 272 -40.90 -23.49 27.86
N GLY A 273 -41.52 -22.35 28.21
CA GLY A 273 -42.53 -21.69 27.37
C GLY A 273 -41.95 -21.04 26.09
N GLN A 274 -40.64 -20.77 26.04
CA GLN A 274 -39.95 -20.15 24.91
C GLN A 274 -39.10 -21.13 24.07
N ARG A 275 -38.94 -22.37 24.58
CA ARG A 275 -38.03 -23.35 23.96
C ARG A 275 -38.33 -23.61 22.48
N ALA A 276 -39.58 -23.84 22.11
CA ALA A 276 -39.96 -24.09 20.74
C ALA A 276 -39.67 -22.91 19.81
N ALA A 277 -39.99 -21.69 20.25
CA ALA A 277 -39.72 -20.48 19.49
C ALA A 277 -38.23 -20.22 19.29
N VAL A 278 -37.42 -20.48 20.34
CA VAL A 278 -35.96 -20.34 20.27
C VAL A 278 -35.33 -21.37 19.31
N GLU A 279 -35.72 -22.63 19.39
CA GLU A 279 -35.24 -23.70 18.52
C GLU A 279 -35.54 -23.39 17.05
N GLU A 280 -36.75 -22.94 16.74
CA GLU A 280 -37.14 -22.51 15.38
C GLU A 280 -36.26 -21.36 14.88
N TYR A 281 -36.02 -20.34 15.71
CA TYR A 281 -35.18 -19.21 15.39
C TYR A 281 -33.71 -19.61 15.16
N LEU A 282 -33.14 -20.47 15.98
CA LEU A 282 -31.78 -20.99 15.83
C LEU A 282 -31.59 -21.75 14.52
N ASP A 283 -32.58 -22.53 14.07
CA ASP A 283 -32.54 -23.26 12.83
C ASP A 283 -32.53 -22.29 11.62
N ILE A 284 -33.22 -21.17 11.69
CA ILE A 284 -33.23 -20.14 10.67
C ILE A 284 -31.86 -19.47 10.60
N VAL A 285 -31.27 -19.13 11.75
CA VAL A 285 -29.99 -18.40 11.81
C VAL A 285 -28.81 -19.26 11.35
N LYS A 286 -28.80 -20.55 11.60
CA LYS A 286 -27.75 -21.48 11.14
C LYS A 286 -27.50 -21.43 9.64
N ARG A 287 -28.47 -20.96 8.86
CA ARG A 287 -28.38 -20.86 7.38
C ARG A 287 -27.85 -19.53 6.89
N LYS A 288 -27.61 -18.56 7.78
CA LYS A 288 -27.14 -17.23 7.45
C LYS A 288 -25.63 -17.13 7.62
N SER A 289 -24.97 -16.42 6.69
CA SER A 289 -23.56 -16.03 6.82
C SER A 289 -23.38 -14.88 7.83
N ASP A 290 -22.18 -14.71 8.37
CA ASP A 290 -21.86 -13.58 9.26
C ASP A 290 -22.10 -12.22 8.57
N LEU A 291 -21.83 -12.15 7.25
CA LEU A 291 -22.09 -10.96 6.46
C LEU A 291 -23.59 -10.63 6.40
N GLU A 292 -24.42 -11.63 6.14
CA GLU A 292 -25.87 -11.47 6.13
C GLU A 292 -26.44 -11.10 7.49
N ARG A 293 -25.82 -11.59 8.56
CA ARG A 293 -26.22 -11.31 9.96
C ARG A 293 -25.89 -9.88 10.37
N THR A 294 -24.83 -9.31 9.89
CA THR A 294 -24.32 -7.98 10.28
C THR A 294 -24.73 -6.85 9.33
N ASP A 295 -25.48 -7.14 8.27
CA ASP A 295 -25.96 -6.12 7.33
C ASP A 295 -26.93 -5.13 8.03
N LEU A 296 -26.50 -3.86 8.06
CA LEU A 296 -27.24 -2.77 8.71
C LEU A 296 -28.59 -2.46 8.04
N ASN A 297 -28.74 -2.80 6.76
CA ASN A 297 -29.96 -2.52 6.00
C ASN A 297 -31.03 -3.62 6.09
N LYS A 298 -30.76 -4.69 6.85
CA LYS A 298 -31.70 -5.78 7.02
C LYS A 298 -32.67 -5.55 8.18
N ASP A 299 -33.86 -6.11 8.00
CA ASP A 299 -34.84 -6.26 9.08
C ASP A 299 -34.21 -6.97 10.30
N LYS A 300 -34.33 -6.36 11.47
CA LYS A 300 -33.84 -6.94 12.72
C LYS A 300 -34.73 -8.11 13.12
N THR A 301 -34.09 -9.23 13.43
CA THR A 301 -34.76 -10.44 13.89
C THR A 301 -34.26 -10.87 15.27
N GLY A 302 -35.09 -11.50 16.05
CA GLY A 302 -34.73 -11.98 17.37
C GLY A 302 -35.85 -12.74 18.02
N VAL A 303 -35.54 -13.39 19.14
CA VAL A 303 -36.48 -14.15 19.94
C VAL A 303 -36.25 -13.93 21.44
N PHE A 304 -37.31 -13.75 22.20
CA PHE A 304 -37.21 -13.66 23.65
C PHE A 304 -36.91 -15.01 24.29
N THR A 305 -35.97 -15.06 25.23
CA THR A 305 -35.59 -16.32 25.93
C THR A 305 -36.53 -16.74 27.03
N GLY A 306 -37.36 -15.83 27.50
CA GLY A 306 -38.14 -15.98 28.72
C GLY A 306 -37.38 -15.64 30.02
N ALA A 307 -36.07 -15.47 29.92
CA ALA A 307 -35.21 -15.10 31.05
C ALA A 307 -34.98 -13.60 31.13
N TYR A 308 -34.51 -13.16 32.28
CA TYR A 308 -34.20 -11.73 32.54
C TYR A 308 -32.79 -11.58 33.08
N ALA A 309 -32.17 -10.50 32.72
CA ALA A 309 -30.87 -10.08 33.25
C ALA A 309 -31.05 -8.97 34.30
N ILE A 310 -30.13 -8.88 35.24
CA ILE A 310 -30.11 -7.85 36.29
C ILE A 310 -29.00 -6.85 35.94
N ASN A 311 -29.38 -5.59 35.75
CA ASN A 311 -28.42 -4.51 35.53
C ASN A 311 -27.60 -4.26 36.80
N PRO A 312 -26.28 -4.39 36.79
CA PRO A 312 -25.44 -4.31 37.98
C PRO A 312 -25.33 -2.91 38.59
N VAL A 313 -25.68 -1.84 37.86
CA VAL A 313 -25.57 -0.46 38.38
C VAL A 313 -26.82 0.04 39.10
N ASN A 314 -28.00 -0.45 38.72
CA ASN A 314 -29.27 0.00 39.30
C ASN A 314 -30.19 -1.11 39.79
N GLY A 315 -29.83 -2.37 39.59
CA GLY A 315 -30.62 -3.53 39.98
C GLY A 315 -31.87 -3.79 39.14
N GLU A 316 -32.08 -3.05 38.07
CA GLU A 316 -33.23 -3.23 37.18
C GLU A 316 -33.20 -4.57 36.45
N LYS A 317 -34.39 -5.16 36.32
CA LYS A 317 -34.63 -6.39 35.59
C LYS A 317 -34.94 -6.04 34.13
N VAL A 318 -34.18 -6.61 33.19
CA VAL A 318 -34.33 -6.39 31.76
C VAL A 318 -34.48 -7.73 31.01
N GLU A 319 -35.21 -7.70 29.91
CA GLU A 319 -35.43 -8.93 29.11
C GLU A 319 -34.12 -9.38 28.44
N LEU A 320 -33.94 -10.70 28.35
CA LEU A 320 -32.81 -11.33 27.69
C LEU A 320 -33.25 -11.98 26.38
N TRP A 321 -32.75 -11.47 25.27
CA TRP A 321 -33.10 -11.87 23.91
C TRP A 321 -31.96 -12.63 23.23
N ILE A 322 -32.29 -13.35 22.16
CA ILE A 322 -31.33 -13.90 21.18
C ILE A 322 -31.58 -13.19 19.85
N ALA A 323 -30.53 -12.73 19.21
CA ALA A 323 -30.65 -12.09 17.91
C ALA A 323 -29.45 -12.41 17.03
N ASP A 324 -29.67 -12.48 15.72
CA ASP A 324 -28.67 -12.88 14.74
C ASP A 324 -27.57 -11.83 14.49
N TYR A 325 -27.83 -10.55 14.79
CA TYR A 325 -26.83 -9.49 14.64
C TYR A 325 -25.71 -9.51 15.70
N VAL A 326 -25.84 -10.31 16.74
CA VAL A 326 -24.80 -10.56 17.74
C VAL A 326 -24.03 -11.82 17.35
N LEU A 327 -22.72 -11.67 17.18
CA LEU A 327 -21.83 -12.77 16.79
C LEU A 327 -21.07 -13.31 18.00
N ALA A 328 -21.03 -14.64 18.14
CA ALA A 328 -20.25 -15.30 19.20
C ALA A 328 -18.73 -15.12 18.99
N SER A 329 -18.31 -14.88 17.77
CA SER A 329 -16.91 -14.64 17.39
C SER A 329 -16.42 -13.22 17.70
N TYR A 330 -17.32 -12.30 18.08
CA TYR A 330 -16.98 -10.91 18.36
C TYR A 330 -17.28 -10.53 19.82
N GLY A 331 -16.26 -10.05 20.52
CA GLY A 331 -16.39 -9.68 21.93
C GLY A 331 -16.72 -10.87 22.83
N THR A 332 -17.75 -10.74 23.64
CA THR A 332 -18.20 -11.75 24.59
C THR A 332 -19.35 -12.61 24.06
N GLY A 333 -19.82 -12.35 22.86
CA GLY A 333 -21.04 -12.97 22.31
C GLY A 333 -22.33 -12.49 22.97
N ALA A 334 -22.28 -11.39 23.71
CA ALA A 334 -23.41 -10.77 24.39
C ALA A 334 -23.29 -9.24 24.31
N VAL A 335 -24.42 -8.56 24.21
CA VAL A 335 -24.48 -7.09 24.21
C VAL A 335 -25.57 -6.58 25.14
N MET A 336 -25.33 -5.43 25.74
CA MET A 336 -26.37 -4.62 26.39
C MET A 336 -26.98 -3.70 25.33
N ALA A 337 -28.28 -3.48 25.36
CA ALA A 337 -29.00 -2.66 24.43
C ALA A 337 -29.52 -1.37 25.07
N VAL A 338 -29.22 -0.24 24.43
CA VAL A 338 -29.62 1.09 24.84
C VAL A 338 -30.34 1.78 23.68
N PRO A 339 -31.63 1.51 23.49
CA PRO A 339 -32.41 1.97 22.34
C PRO A 339 -32.46 3.50 22.15
N ALA A 340 -32.39 4.25 23.24
CA ALA A 340 -32.39 5.71 23.15
C ALA A 340 -31.12 6.30 22.53
N HIS A 341 -30.00 5.55 22.55
CA HIS A 341 -28.67 6.06 22.19
C HIS A 341 -27.86 5.16 21.23
N ASP A 342 -28.50 4.15 20.62
CA ASP A 342 -27.95 3.29 19.58
C ASP A 342 -29.00 3.00 18.49
N GLU A 343 -28.63 3.20 17.23
CA GLU A 343 -29.54 3.07 16.09
C GLU A 343 -30.09 1.65 15.93
N ARG A 344 -29.24 0.64 16.04
CA ARG A 344 -29.65 -0.79 15.91
C ARG A 344 -30.56 -1.21 17.04
N ASP A 345 -30.22 -0.77 18.25
CA ASP A 345 -31.02 -1.06 19.44
C ASP A 345 -32.38 -0.36 19.38
N TYR A 346 -32.42 0.87 18.81
CA TYR A 346 -33.67 1.61 18.60
C TYR A 346 -34.60 0.92 17.62
N GLU A 347 -34.06 0.46 16.47
CA GLU A 347 -34.85 -0.29 15.47
C GLU A 347 -35.39 -1.60 16.05
N PHE A 348 -34.56 -2.35 16.75
CA PHE A 348 -34.96 -3.60 17.40
C PHE A 348 -36.03 -3.36 18.47
N ALA A 349 -35.82 -2.42 19.39
CA ALA A 349 -36.78 -2.07 20.44
C ALA A 349 -38.12 -1.59 19.87
N THR A 350 -38.09 -0.82 18.80
CA THR A 350 -39.30 -0.34 18.11
C THR A 350 -40.06 -1.51 17.51
N LYS A 351 -39.39 -2.42 16.85
CA LYS A 351 -39.99 -3.62 16.23
C LYS A 351 -40.64 -4.55 17.24
N PHE A 352 -39.97 -4.79 18.36
CA PHE A 352 -40.43 -5.72 19.41
C PHE A 352 -41.11 -5.04 20.58
N ASN A 353 -41.40 -3.74 20.47
CA ASN A 353 -42.10 -2.95 21.47
C ASN A 353 -41.45 -3.00 22.87
N LEU A 354 -40.12 -2.88 22.90
CA LEU A 354 -39.30 -2.87 24.11
C LEU A 354 -39.16 -1.45 24.66
N PRO A 355 -38.90 -1.27 25.99
CA PRO A 355 -38.74 0.04 26.60
C PRO A 355 -37.58 0.84 25.99
N ILE A 356 -37.76 2.15 25.90
CA ILE A 356 -36.73 3.09 25.41
C ILE A 356 -36.52 4.14 26.51
N LYS A 357 -35.32 4.16 27.11
CA LYS A 357 -34.99 5.00 28.25
C LYS A 357 -33.89 6.00 27.86
N ALA A 358 -34.21 7.28 27.80
CA ALA A 358 -33.24 8.31 27.57
C ALA A 358 -32.35 8.55 28.80
N VAL A 359 -31.04 8.54 28.62
CA VAL A 359 -30.03 8.80 29.65
C VAL A 359 -29.01 9.87 29.27
N ILE A 360 -29.13 10.46 28.07
CA ILE A 360 -28.35 11.60 27.60
C ILE A 360 -29.30 12.62 27.00
N GLU A 361 -29.13 13.89 27.35
CA GLU A 361 -29.88 15.02 26.80
C GLU A 361 -29.07 15.78 25.76
N ASP A 362 -29.74 16.29 24.72
CA ASP A 362 -29.16 17.19 23.72
C ASP A 362 -29.40 18.64 24.14
N ASN A 363 -28.34 19.31 24.65
CA ASN A 363 -28.41 20.74 25.07
C ASN A 363 -29.59 21.12 25.99
N GLY A 364 -29.96 20.21 26.87
CA GLY A 364 -31.06 20.41 27.82
C GLY A 364 -32.43 19.91 27.34
N GLU A 365 -32.49 19.30 26.14
CA GLU A 365 -33.69 18.69 25.60
C GLU A 365 -33.56 17.17 25.52
N VAL A 366 -34.62 16.45 25.86
CA VAL A 366 -34.67 14.99 25.74
C VAL A 366 -35.18 14.62 24.34
N VAL A 367 -34.27 14.15 23.49
CA VAL A 367 -34.56 13.70 22.13
C VAL A 367 -34.30 12.18 22.03
N VAL A 368 -35.23 11.42 21.44
CA VAL A 368 -35.09 9.98 21.26
C VAL A 368 -35.46 9.63 19.80
N PRO A 369 -34.56 8.94 19.07
CA PRO A 369 -33.20 8.53 19.43
C PRO A 369 -32.22 9.71 19.39
N PHE A 370 -31.17 9.67 20.20
CA PHE A 370 -30.07 10.63 20.21
C PHE A 370 -28.73 9.88 20.32
N TYR A 371 -27.86 10.03 19.34
CA TYR A 371 -26.59 9.29 19.23
C TYR A 371 -25.35 10.16 19.51
N GLY A 372 -25.56 11.43 19.86
CA GLY A 372 -24.51 12.39 20.12
C GLY A 372 -23.99 12.41 21.55
N ASP A 373 -23.11 13.35 21.82
CA ASP A 373 -22.59 13.65 23.15
C ASP A 373 -23.49 14.65 23.85
N GLY A 374 -23.66 14.47 25.14
CA GLY A 374 -24.52 15.36 25.93
C GLY A 374 -24.32 15.15 27.44
N LYS A 375 -25.17 15.79 28.23
CA LYS A 375 -25.16 15.57 29.67
C LYS A 375 -26.01 14.38 30.05
N HIS A 376 -25.55 13.62 31.02
CA HIS A 376 -26.26 12.43 31.51
C HIS A 376 -27.45 12.86 32.41
N ILE A 377 -28.57 12.18 32.20
CA ILE A 377 -29.82 12.29 32.95
C ILE A 377 -30.29 10.87 33.33
N ASN A 378 -31.15 10.76 34.28
CA ASN A 378 -31.73 9.46 34.75
C ASN A 378 -30.66 8.38 35.05
N SER A 379 -29.49 8.79 35.50
CA SER A 379 -28.28 7.96 35.59
C SER A 379 -27.56 8.11 36.93
N ASP A 380 -28.31 8.42 38.01
CA ASP A 380 -27.87 8.45 39.42
C ASP A 380 -26.52 9.23 39.55
N PHE A 381 -25.44 8.56 39.94
CA PHE A 381 -24.16 9.17 40.30
C PHE A 381 -23.40 9.81 39.10
N ILE A 382 -23.84 9.61 37.88
CA ILE A 382 -23.29 10.21 36.69
C ILE A 382 -24.15 11.34 36.07
N ASN A 383 -25.27 11.67 36.68
CA ASN A 383 -26.12 12.76 36.25
C ASN A 383 -25.34 14.08 36.13
N GLY A 384 -25.53 14.79 35.02
CA GLY A 384 -24.89 16.07 34.72
C GLY A 384 -23.46 15.99 34.22
N LEU A 385 -22.84 14.81 34.17
CA LEU A 385 -21.52 14.58 33.59
C LEU A 385 -21.57 14.48 32.05
N ASN A 386 -20.48 14.85 31.40
CA ASN A 386 -20.30 14.57 29.97
C ASN A 386 -19.97 13.07 29.75
N ASN A 387 -19.90 12.65 28.48
CA ASN A 387 -19.71 11.23 28.16
C ASN A 387 -18.37 10.68 28.69
N GLU A 388 -17.29 11.42 28.55
CA GLU A 388 -15.95 10.99 28.99
C GLU A 388 -15.86 10.81 30.50
N GLU A 389 -16.33 11.82 31.25
CA GLU A 389 -16.38 11.79 32.72
C GLU A 389 -17.31 10.67 33.25
N ALA A 390 -18.44 10.47 32.57
CA ALA A 390 -19.41 9.42 32.92
C ALA A 390 -18.85 8.02 32.68
N ILE A 391 -18.15 7.78 31.52
CA ILE A 391 -17.50 6.51 31.24
C ILE A 391 -16.47 6.16 32.30
N ALA A 392 -15.59 7.11 32.65
CA ALA A 392 -14.58 6.90 33.67
C ALA A 392 -15.20 6.55 35.02
N LYS A 393 -16.25 7.24 35.43
CA LYS A 393 -16.91 7.04 36.73
C LYS A 393 -17.72 5.72 36.79
N VAL A 394 -18.32 5.34 35.68
CA VAL A 394 -19.01 4.02 35.63
C VAL A 394 -17.98 2.89 35.72
N ILE A 395 -16.85 2.99 35.02
CA ILE A 395 -15.79 1.96 35.10
C ILE A 395 -15.25 1.84 36.52
N GLU A 396 -15.00 2.97 37.21
CA GLU A 396 -14.59 2.99 38.62
C GLU A 396 -15.61 2.23 39.50
N PHE A 397 -16.88 2.55 39.33
CA PHE A 397 -17.96 1.87 40.07
C PHE A 397 -18.00 0.34 39.79
N LEU A 398 -17.87 -0.06 38.52
CA LEU A 398 -17.89 -1.48 38.14
C LEU A 398 -16.72 -2.26 38.73
N GLU A 399 -15.52 -1.67 38.78
CA GLU A 399 -14.34 -2.30 39.37
C GLU A 399 -14.42 -2.39 40.90
N GLU A 400 -14.84 -1.32 41.56
CA GLU A 400 -15.04 -1.30 43.04
C GLU A 400 -16.05 -2.34 43.49
N ASN A 401 -17.15 -2.51 42.73
CA ASN A 401 -18.20 -3.46 43.05
C ASN A 401 -17.95 -4.87 42.47
N LYS A 402 -16.86 -5.07 41.77
CA LYS A 402 -16.46 -6.35 41.12
C LYS A 402 -17.53 -6.91 40.14
N VAL A 403 -18.22 -6.01 39.46
CA VAL A 403 -19.25 -6.33 38.46
C VAL A 403 -18.86 -5.92 37.04
N GLY A 404 -17.62 -5.53 36.85
CA GLY A 404 -17.05 -5.18 35.55
C GLY A 404 -15.63 -4.66 35.66
N ARG A 405 -15.06 -4.28 34.54
CA ARG A 405 -13.66 -3.86 34.43
C ARG A 405 -13.42 -3.09 33.14
N SER A 406 -12.40 -2.23 33.14
CA SER A 406 -11.87 -1.64 31.91
C SER A 406 -11.33 -2.74 30.98
N LYS A 407 -11.56 -2.60 29.71
CA LYS A 407 -11.11 -3.56 28.70
C LYS A 407 -10.72 -2.89 27.40
N VAL A 408 -9.59 -3.34 26.85
CA VAL A 408 -9.17 -3.02 25.49
C VAL A 408 -9.42 -4.23 24.60
N THR A 409 -10.07 -4.02 23.48
CA THR A 409 -10.32 -5.06 22.46
C THR A 409 -9.83 -4.61 21.10
N TYR A 410 -9.65 -5.57 20.20
CA TYR A 410 -9.20 -5.34 18.83
C TYR A 410 -10.11 -6.07 17.85
N LYS A 411 -10.36 -5.48 16.68
CA LYS A 411 -11.05 -6.15 15.57
C LYS A 411 -10.15 -7.14 14.86
N LEU A 412 -8.83 -6.85 14.85
CA LEU A 412 -7.82 -7.70 14.25
C LEU A 412 -7.98 -9.16 14.71
N ARG A 413 -7.90 -10.09 13.76
CA ARG A 413 -7.89 -11.52 14.01
C ARG A 413 -6.53 -12.09 13.68
N ASP A 414 -6.21 -13.23 14.29
CA ASP A 414 -5.00 -13.97 13.98
C ASP A 414 -4.97 -14.37 12.50
N TRP A 415 -3.79 -14.38 11.93
CA TRP A 415 -3.58 -14.62 10.51
C TRP A 415 -3.69 -16.10 10.16
N LEU A 416 -4.70 -16.46 9.34
CA LEU A 416 -4.86 -17.81 8.80
C LEU A 416 -3.74 -18.10 7.80
N PHE A 417 -2.76 -18.90 8.22
CA PHE A 417 -1.47 -18.99 7.56
C PHE A 417 -1.31 -20.20 6.64
N SER A 418 -2.06 -21.29 6.85
CA SER A 418 -1.92 -22.49 6.04
C SER A 418 -2.79 -22.51 4.80
N ARG A 419 -2.27 -23.10 3.71
CA ARG A 419 -2.97 -23.32 2.44
C ARG A 419 -2.93 -24.80 2.04
N GLN A 420 -4.04 -25.32 1.53
CA GLN A 420 -4.22 -26.70 1.06
C GLN A 420 -3.84 -26.79 -0.42
N ARG A 421 -2.65 -26.30 -0.74
CA ARG A 421 -2.15 -26.15 -2.10
C ARG A 421 -0.74 -26.74 -2.22
N TYR A 422 -0.34 -27.06 -3.45
CA TYR A 422 0.99 -27.56 -3.76
C TYR A 422 2.03 -26.42 -3.89
N TRP A 423 1.69 -25.36 -4.63
CA TRP A 423 2.64 -24.30 -4.98
C TRP A 423 2.77 -23.25 -3.88
N GLY A 424 3.57 -23.56 -2.91
CA GLY A 424 3.88 -22.76 -1.75
C GLY A 424 5.01 -23.36 -0.92
N GLU A 425 5.55 -22.62 0.01
CA GLU A 425 6.60 -23.11 0.91
C GLU A 425 6.03 -24.21 1.81
N PRO A 426 6.67 -25.39 1.86
CA PRO A 426 6.32 -26.39 2.86
C PRO A 426 6.51 -25.86 4.28
N ILE A 427 5.54 -26.09 5.15
CA ILE A 427 5.64 -25.71 6.57
C ILE A 427 6.55 -26.74 7.26
N PRO A 428 7.66 -26.31 7.90
CA PRO A 428 8.70 -27.23 8.40
C PRO A 428 8.33 -27.87 9.76
N ILE A 429 7.23 -28.60 9.80
CA ILE A 429 6.69 -29.27 10.97
C ILE A 429 6.52 -30.77 10.70
N ILE A 430 6.81 -31.59 11.73
CA ILE A 430 6.59 -33.02 11.72
C ILE A 430 5.57 -33.35 12.84
N HIS A 431 4.53 -34.10 12.46
CA HIS A 431 3.53 -34.64 13.39
C HIS A 431 3.90 -36.08 13.75
N TRP A 432 4.26 -36.31 14.99
CA TRP A 432 4.67 -37.63 15.47
C TRP A 432 3.46 -38.50 15.87
N GLU A 433 3.67 -39.81 15.78
CA GLU A 433 2.64 -40.82 16.13
C GLU A 433 2.13 -40.75 17.56
N ASP A 434 2.87 -40.12 18.49
CA ASP A 434 2.47 -39.89 19.87
C ASP A 434 1.66 -38.62 20.07
N GLY A 435 1.31 -37.91 18.98
CA GLY A 435 0.56 -36.66 19.01
C GLY A 435 1.40 -35.41 19.26
N THR A 436 2.72 -35.53 19.41
CA THR A 436 3.62 -34.37 19.53
C THR A 436 3.97 -33.81 18.14
N MET A 437 4.35 -32.53 18.13
CA MET A 437 4.87 -31.82 16.96
C MET A 437 6.27 -31.32 17.21
N THR A 438 7.13 -31.40 16.21
CA THR A 438 8.46 -30.78 16.24
C THR A 438 8.73 -30.07 14.92
N THR A 439 9.65 -29.12 14.98
CA THR A 439 10.16 -28.47 13.76
C THR A 439 11.20 -29.37 13.08
N VAL A 440 11.29 -29.24 11.74
CA VAL A 440 12.40 -29.82 10.98
C VAL A 440 13.72 -29.18 11.46
N PRO A 441 14.78 -29.96 11.72
CA PRO A 441 16.07 -29.41 12.13
C PRO A 441 16.61 -28.38 11.12
N ASP A 442 17.31 -27.36 11.61
CA ASP A 442 17.90 -26.31 10.76
C ASP A 442 18.85 -26.89 9.70
N SER A 443 19.58 -27.97 10.05
CA SER A 443 20.48 -28.67 9.13
C SER A 443 19.79 -29.35 7.95
N GLU A 444 18.49 -29.60 8.04
CA GLU A 444 17.67 -30.20 7.01
C GLU A 444 16.88 -29.19 6.17
N LEU A 445 17.00 -27.90 6.49
CA LEU A 445 16.41 -26.84 5.67
C LEU A 445 17.32 -26.54 4.45
N PRO A 446 16.74 -26.20 3.28
CA PRO A 446 15.33 -26.10 3.02
C PRO A 446 14.63 -27.47 2.96
N LEU A 447 13.44 -27.57 3.54
CA LEU A 447 12.53 -28.67 3.26
C LEU A 447 11.96 -28.45 1.85
N LEU A 448 12.44 -29.21 0.90
CA LEU A 448 12.09 -29.03 -0.51
C LEU A 448 10.66 -29.42 -0.82
N LEU A 449 10.04 -28.63 -1.67
CA LEU A 449 8.77 -28.98 -2.30
C LEU A 449 9.00 -30.18 -3.24
N PRO A 450 8.33 -31.34 -3.04
CA PRO A 450 8.58 -32.53 -3.84
C PRO A 450 8.06 -32.35 -5.27
N GLU A 451 8.73 -32.99 -6.23
CA GLU A 451 8.24 -33.06 -7.60
C GLU A 451 7.08 -34.06 -7.68
N THR A 452 6.02 -33.68 -8.39
CA THR A 452 4.86 -34.53 -8.63
C THR A 452 4.11 -34.11 -9.88
N ASP A 453 3.55 -35.08 -10.59
CA ASP A 453 2.68 -34.85 -11.74
C ASP A 453 1.23 -34.53 -11.33
N ASN A 454 0.88 -34.76 -10.05
CA ASN A 454 -0.47 -34.53 -9.54
C ASN A 454 -0.50 -33.40 -8.49
N ILE A 455 -0.82 -32.22 -8.94
CA ILE A 455 -0.95 -31.00 -8.10
C ILE A 455 -2.43 -30.60 -7.89
N LYS A 456 -3.39 -31.45 -8.31
CA LYS A 456 -4.81 -31.14 -8.17
C LYS A 456 -5.23 -31.15 -6.71
N PRO A 457 -6.00 -30.14 -6.26
CA PRO A 457 -6.61 -30.17 -4.95
C PRO A 457 -7.46 -31.44 -4.76
N SER A 458 -7.39 -32.02 -3.57
CA SER A 458 -8.12 -33.27 -3.26
C SER A 458 -9.65 -33.07 -3.18
N GLY A 459 -10.13 -31.85 -2.97
CA GLY A 459 -11.53 -31.54 -2.67
C GLY A 459 -11.98 -31.95 -1.26
N THR A 460 -11.11 -32.63 -0.51
CA THR A 460 -11.41 -33.09 0.89
C THR A 460 -10.94 -32.11 1.97
N GLY A 461 -10.22 -31.06 1.58
CA GLY A 461 -9.56 -30.14 2.51
C GLY A 461 -8.10 -30.51 2.79
N GLU A 462 -7.61 -31.60 2.25
CA GLU A 462 -6.21 -32.01 2.32
C GLU A 462 -5.38 -31.44 1.15
N SER A 463 -4.13 -31.10 1.43
CA SER A 463 -3.19 -30.66 0.41
C SER A 463 -2.80 -31.82 -0.54
N PRO A 464 -2.49 -31.54 -1.81
CA PRO A 464 -1.92 -32.54 -2.73
C PRO A 464 -0.66 -33.23 -2.19
N LEU A 465 0.11 -32.60 -1.33
CA LEU A 465 1.29 -33.17 -0.67
C LEU A 465 0.96 -34.42 0.19
N ALA A 466 -0.26 -34.51 0.69
CA ALA A 466 -0.72 -35.67 1.46
C ALA A 466 -0.72 -36.99 0.64
N ASN A 467 -0.72 -36.90 -0.68
CA ASN A 467 -0.73 -38.06 -1.58
C ASN A 467 0.68 -38.56 -1.96
N ILE A 468 1.74 -37.88 -1.51
CA ILE A 468 3.14 -38.21 -1.81
C ILE A 468 3.73 -38.94 -0.60
N GLU A 469 3.49 -40.25 -0.51
CA GLU A 469 3.84 -41.04 0.69
C GLU A 469 5.34 -41.03 1.01
N GLU A 470 6.20 -41.02 0.00
CA GLU A 470 7.67 -41.00 0.17
C GLU A 470 8.13 -39.70 0.84
N TRP A 471 7.49 -38.56 0.50
CA TRP A 471 7.78 -37.27 1.12
C TRP A 471 7.10 -37.14 2.48
N LEU A 472 5.84 -37.60 2.60
CA LEU A 472 5.00 -37.43 3.76
C LEU A 472 5.54 -38.14 4.99
N ASN A 473 5.93 -39.43 4.83
CA ASN A 473 6.30 -40.29 5.94
C ASN A 473 7.77 -40.08 6.34
N VAL A 474 8.00 -39.88 7.61
CA VAL A 474 9.33 -39.73 8.19
C VAL A 474 9.55 -40.66 9.36
N VAL A 475 10.79 -41.06 9.59
CA VAL A 475 11.19 -41.84 10.76
C VAL A 475 12.34 -41.10 11.44
N ASP A 476 12.23 -40.90 12.74
CA ASP A 476 13.32 -40.35 13.54
C ASP A 476 14.49 -41.36 13.56
N PRO A 477 15.67 -40.97 13.04
CA PRO A 477 16.80 -41.90 12.94
C PRO A 477 17.36 -42.33 14.31
N GLU A 478 17.14 -41.52 15.37
CA GLU A 478 17.67 -41.84 16.71
C GLU A 478 16.73 -42.72 17.50
N THR A 479 15.42 -42.45 17.43
CA THR A 479 14.41 -43.15 18.23
C THR A 479 13.61 -44.21 17.47
N GLY A 480 13.62 -44.18 16.14
CA GLY A 480 12.75 -45.01 15.28
C GLY A 480 11.29 -44.62 15.27
N LYS A 481 10.94 -43.49 15.90
CA LYS A 481 9.58 -42.95 15.98
C LYS A 481 9.09 -42.54 14.60
N LYS A 482 7.86 -42.91 14.28
CA LYS A 482 7.23 -42.57 13.01
C LYS A 482 6.51 -41.22 13.08
N GLY A 483 6.55 -40.47 11.98
CA GLY A 483 5.86 -39.20 11.87
C GLY A 483 5.40 -38.92 10.46
N LYS A 484 4.63 -37.85 10.33
CA LYS A 484 4.18 -37.30 9.04
C LYS A 484 4.52 -35.81 8.95
N ARG A 485 5.01 -35.41 7.78
CA ARG A 485 5.24 -33.99 7.52
C ARG A 485 3.91 -33.23 7.48
N GLU A 486 3.94 -31.95 7.85
CA GLU A 486 2.82 -31.07 7.59
C GLU A 486 2.61 -30.94 6.08
N THR A 487 1.38 -31.13 5.63
CA THR A 487 1.03 -31.15 4.21
C THR A 487 0.55 -29.82 3.67
N ASN A 488 0.14 -28.91 4.54
CA ASN A 488 -0.21 -27.57 4.15
C ASN A 488 1.04 -26.76 3.79
N THR A 489 0.85 -25.80 2.89
CA THR A 489 1.88 -24.83 2.51
C THR A 489 1.58 -23.46 3.09
N MET A 490 2.58 -22.58 3.04
CA MET A 490 2.43 -21.20 3.48
C MET A 490 1.66 -20.38 2.43
N PRO A 491 1.01 -19.26 2.84
CA PRO A 491 0.42 -18.35 1.87
C PRO A 491 1.50 -17.62 1.06
N GLN A 492 1.15 -17.10 -0.09
CA GLN A 492 2.02 -16.26 -0.92
C GLN A 492 2.70 -15.14 -0.11
N TRP A 493 1.96 -14.53 0.82
CA TRP A 493 2.43 -13.43 1.66
C TRP A 493 3.63 -13.78 2.55
N ALA A 494 3.88 -15.05 2.84
CA ALA A 494 5.01 -15.46 3.68
C ALA A 494 6.35 -15.05 3.06
N GLY A 495 6.56 -15.34 1.79
CA GLY A 495 7.78 -14.97 1.07
C GLY A 495 7.99 -13.47 0.98
N SER A 496 6.91 -12.69 0.83
CA SER A 496 6.99 -11.23 0.72
C SER A 496 7.18 -10.50 2.06
N CYS A 497 7.02 -11.20 3.20
CA CYS A 497 7.18 -10.58 4.52
C CYS A 497 8.61 -10.17 4.86
N TRP A 498 9.62 -10.68 4.17
CA TRP A 498 11.01 -10.45 4.55
C TRP A 498 11.97 -10.26 3.36
N TYR A 499 11.51 -10.22 2.13
CA TYR A 499 12.34 -10.13 0.93
C TYR A 499 13.27 -8.91 0.91
N TYR A 500 12.85 -7.78 1.46
CA TYR A 500 13.66 -6.58 1.63
C TYR A 500 14.90 -6.82 2.52
N LEU A 501 14.85 -7.76 3.44
CA LEU A 501 15.99 -8.20 4.24
C LEU A 501 16.96 -9.05 3.40
N ARG A 502 16.42 -9.96 2.60
CA ARG A 502 17.24 -10.83 1.75
C ARG A 502 17.99 -10.07 0.66
N TYR A 503 17.42 -9.03 0.11
CA TYR A 503 18.10 -8.16 -0.83
C TYR A 503 19.39 -7.55 -0.26
N ILE A 504 19.46 -7.35 1.04
CA ILE A 504 20.64 -6.81 1.72
C ILE A 504 21.82 -7.78 1.66
N ASP A 505 21.53 -9.08 1.70
CA ASP A 505 22.56 -10.13 1.69
C ASP A 505 22.06 -11.42 1.01
N PRO A 506 21.81 -11.38 -0.31
CA PRO A 506 21.04 -12.43 -1.01
C PRO A 506 21.78 -13.75 -1.17
N HIS A 507 23.11 -13.78 -1.02
CA HIS A 507 23.94 -14.97 -1.24
C HIS A 507 24.48 -15.58 0.06
N ASN A 508 23.99 -15.15 1.21
CA ASN A 508 24.40 -15.70 2.49
C ASN A 508 23.73 -17.06 2.73
N ASP A 509 24.55 -18.11 2.87
CA ASP A 509 24.07 -19.48 3.10
C ASP A 509 23.98 -19.85 4.59
N GLU A 510 24.57 -19.04 5.47
CA GLU A 510 24.64 -19.31 6.91
C GLU A 510 23.51 -18.62 7.71
N MET A 511 23.00 -17.50 7.21
CA MET A 511 21.94 -16.73 7.84
C MET A 511 21.09 -16.00 6.78
N PHE A 512 19.89 -15.56 7.16
CA PHE A 512 19.00 -14.86 6.23
C PHE A 512 19.60 -13.54 5.74
N ALA A 513 20.40 -12.87 6.54
CA ALA A 513 21.22 -11.72 6.20
C ALA A 513 22.24 -11.44 7.33
N ASP A 514 23.40 -10.91 6.96
CA ASP A 514 24.45 -10.53 7.90
C ASP A 514 23.99 -9.37 8.82
N PRO A 515 24.14 -9.46 10.15
CA PRO A 515 23.69 -8.43 11.08
C PRO A 515 24.31 -7.04 10.85
N GLU A 516 25.57 -6.96 10.47
CA GLU A 516 26.24 -5.68 10.20
C GLU A 516 25.72 -5.02 8.92
N LYS A 517 25.41 -5.82 7.91
CA LYS A 517 24.76 -5.33 6.68
C LYS A 517 23.32 -4.84 6.96
N LEU A 518 22.56 -5.57 7.77
CA LEU A 518 21.22 -5.15 8.22
C LEU A 518 21.28 -3.83 8.98
N LYS A 519 22.25 -3.65 9.87
CA LYS A 519 22.44 -2.42 10.63
C LYS A 519 22.74 -1.22 9.75
N TYR A 520 23.48 -1.41 8.68
CA TYR A 520 23.80 -0.34 7.73
C TYR A 520 22.61 0.03 6.85
N TRP A 521 21.88 -0.94 6.29
CA TRP A 521 20.87 -0.71 5.27
C TRP A 521 19.46 -0.39 5.81
N LEU A 522 19.10 -0.89 7.00
CA LEU A 522 17.75 -0.68 7.55
C LEU A 522 17.64 0.65 8.32
N PRO A 523 16.45 1.24 8.36
CA PRO A 523 15.24 0.85 7.65
C PRO A 523 15.31 1.11 6.14
N VAL A 524 14.41 0.53 5.34
CA VAL A 524 14.21 0.92 3.94
C VAL A 524 13.84 2.41 3.91
N ASP A 525 14.55 3.20 3.12
CA ASP A 525 14.37 4.66 3.11
C ASP A 525 13.08 5.08 2.40
N VAL A 526 12.82 4.51 1.23
CA VAL A 526 11.60 4.74 0.46
C VAL A 526 11.07 3.44 -0.11
N TYR A 527 9.78 3.21 0.11
CA TYR A 527 9.03 2.09 -0.46
C TYR A 527 7.89 2.62 -1.32
N ILE A 528 7.88 2.28 -2.61
CA ILE A 528 6.83 2.68 -3.55
C ILE A 528 6.04 1.47 -3.98
N GLY A 529 4.72 1.54 -3.85
CA GLY A 529 3.83 0.44 -4.22
C GLY A 529 2.36 0.75 -3.99
N GLY A 530 1.50 -0.18 -4.41
CA GLY A 530 0.06 -0.01 -4.40
C GLY A 530 -0.58 0.08 -3.01
N ALA A 531 -1.58 0.93 -2.87
CA ALA A 531 -2.33 1.12 -1.62
C ALA A 531 -3.17 -0.12 -1.23
N GLU A 532 -3.47 -1.01 -2.17
CA GLU A 532 -4.20 -2.25 -1.95
C GLU A 532 -3.54 -3.20 -0.94
N HIS A 533 -2.23 -3.04 -0.73
CA HIS A 533 -1.45 -3.85 0.21
C HIS A 533 -1.47 -3.33 1.66
N ALA A 534 -2.21 -2.27 1.95
CA ALA A 534 -2.25 -1.62 3.27
C ALA A 534 -2.50 -2.58 4.44
N VAL A 535 -3.49 -3.46 4.30
CA VAL A 535 -3.91 -4.43 5.33
C VAL A 535 -3.51 -5.87 4.99
N LEU A 536 -2.75 -6.06 3.93
CA LEU A 536 -2.20 -7.33 3.46
C LEU A 536 -0.69 -7.36 3.69
N HIS A 537 0.09 -7.26 2.60
CA HIS A 537 1.54 -7.35 2.62
C HIS A 537 2.19 -6.39 3.65
N LEU A 538 1.78 -5.12 3.69
CA LEU A 538 2.39 -4.13 4.58
C LEU A 538 2.16 -4.45 6.06
N LEU A 539 0.96 -4.90 6.41
CA LEU A 539 0.65 -5.30 7.78
C LEU A 539 1.42 -6.56 8.19
N TYR A 540 1.45 -7.58 7.33
CA TYR A 540 2.15 -8.84 7.60
C TYR A 540 3.67 -8.67 7.66
N ALA A 541 4.25 -7.86 6.77
CA ALA A 541 5.68 -7.54 6.78
C ALA A 541 6.08 -6.79 8.05
N ARG A 542 5.28 -5.83 8.50
CA ARG A 542 5.49 -5.12 9.77
C ARG A 542 5.43 -6.09 10.95
N PHE A 543 4.48 -7.01 10.96
CA PHE A 543 4.37 -8.03 11.99
C PHE A 543 5.64 -8.91 12.07
N TRP A 544 6.05 -9.50 10.95
CA TRP A 544 7.25 -10.35 10.92
C TRP A 544 8.50 -9.58 11.33
N HIS A 545 8.64 -8.36 10.85
CA HIS A 545 9.77 -7.50 11.21
C HIS A 545 9.84 -7.22 12.72
N LYS A 546 8.70 -6.94 13.35
CA LYS A 546 8.64 -6.72 14.81
C LYS A 546 8.98 -7.98 15.59
N VAL A 547 8.57 -9.14 15.12
CA VAL A 547 8.99 -10.42 15.74
C VAL A 547 10.49 -10.61 15.63
N LEU A 548 11.07 -10.36 14.46
CA LEU A 548 12.54 -10.43 14.27
C LEU A 548 13.27 -9.39 15.13
N TYR A 549 12.70 -8.21 15.29
CA TYR A 549 13.26 -7.19 16.20
C TYR A 549 13.25 -7.65 17.67
N ASP A 550 12.15 -8.21 18.14
CA ASP A 550 12.05 -8.75 19.50
C ASP A 550 13.02 -9.93 19.74
N LEU A 551 13.37 -10.66 18.70
CA LEU A 551 14.39 -11.73 18.73
C LEU A 551 15.82 -11.21 18.60
N GLY A 552 16.02 -9.89 18.43
CA GLY A 552 17.34 -9.28 18.24
C GLY A 552 17.97 -9.52 16.87
N LEU A 553 17.19 -9.91 15.87
CA LEU A 553 17.67 -10.31 14.54
C LEU A 553 17.69 -9.16 13.52
N VAL A 554 16.97 -8.09 13.79
CA VAL A 554 16.98 -6.86 12.97
C VAL A 554 17.14 -5.63 13.88
N PRO A 555 17.77 -4.54 13.41
CA PRO A 555 18.12 -3.39 14.26
C PRO A 555 17.00 -2.37 14.44
N THR A 556 15.93 -2.43 13.66
CA THR A 556 14.86 -1.44 13.66
C THR A 556 13.50 -2.04 14.00
N ARG A 557 12.63 -1.25 14.62
CA ARG A 557 11.27 -1.69 14.97
C ARG A 557 10.34 -1.75 13.75
N GLU A 558 10.63 -0.93 12.73
CA GLU A 558 9.87 -0.82 11.50
C GLU A 558 10.74 -1.12 10.28
N PRO A 559 10.19 -1.79 9.26
CA PRO A 559 10.94 -2.14 8.06
C PRO A 559 11.07 -0.97 7.07
N PHE A 560 10.04 -0.14 6.93
CA PHE A 560 9.91 0.87 5.88
C PHE A 560 9.65 2.24 6.49
N GLN A 561 10.59 3.20 6.29
CA GLN A 561 10.46 4.52 6.89
C GLN A 561 9.45 5.38 6.15
N LYS A 562 9.66 5.58 4.85
CA LYS A 562 8.75 6.32 3.98
C LYS A 562 8.05 5.38 3.01
N LEU A 563 6.75 5.52 2.92
CA LEU A 563 5.93 4.82 1.94
C LEU A 563 5.23 5.84 1.03
N PHE A 564 5.21 5.55 -0.26
CA PHE A 564 4.47 6.32 -1.23
C PHE A 564 3.60 5.38 -2.08
N ASN A 565 2.33 5.73 -2.23
CA ASN A 565 1.42 4.99 -3.10
C ASN A 565 1.26 5.73 -4.42
N GLN A 566 1.74 5.13 -5.51
CA GLN A 566 1.47 5.65 -6.85
C GLN A 566 -0.01 5.46 -7.20
N GLY A 567 -0.50 6.30 -8.12
CA GLY A 567 -1.82 6.15 -8.72
C GLY A 567 -1.88 4.95 -9.68
N MET A 568 -2.93 4.90 -10.46
CA MET A 568 -3.11 3.86 -11.48
C MET A 568 -3.15 4.47 -12.87
N ILE A 569 -2.54 3.79 -13.84
CA ILE A 569 -2.75 4.08 -15.26
C ILE A 569 -3.98 3.31 -15.72
N LEU A 570 -4.98 4.05 -16.18
CA LEU A 570 -6.29 3.53 -16.57
C LEU A 570 -6.39 3.39 -18.08
N ALA A 571 -7.07 2.36 -18.54
CA ALA A 571 -7.46 2.20 -19.94
C ALA A 571 -8.85 2.78 -20.20
N GLU A 572 -9.18 3.00 -21.47
CA GLU A 572 -10.54 3.34 -21.89
C GLU A 572 -11.44 2.10 -21.77
N GLY A 573 -12.50 2.21 -20.97
CA GLY A 573 -13.50 1.17 -20.83
C GLY A 573 -14.47 1.11 -22.02
N LYS A 574 -15.27 0.06 -22.09
CA LYS A 574 -16.24 -0.17 -23.18
C LYS A 574 -17.31 0.93 -23.26
N ASP A 575 -17.57 1.63 -22.18
CA ASP A 575 -18.50 2.76 -22.07
C ASP A 575 -17.82 4.13 -22.23
N GLY A 576 -16.53 4.15 -22.60
CA GLY A 576 -15.71 5.36 -22.73
C GLY A 576 -15.23 5.96 -21.41
N ARG A 577 -15.49 5.30 -20.27
CA ARG A 577 -14.98 5.74 -18.97
C ARG A 577 -13.64 5.10 -18.67
N PRO A 578 -12.71 5.81 -17.98
CA PRO A 578 -11.47 5.20 -17.55
C PRO A 578 -11.71 4.03 -16.59
N GLU A 579 -11.08 2.90 -16.85
CA GLU A 579 -11.14 1.73 -15.98
C GLU A 579 -9.76 1.09 -15.77
N LYS A 580 -9.61 0.34 -14.69
CA LYS A 580 -8.37 -0.38 -14.38
C LYS A 580 -8.01 -1.35 -15.50
N MET A 581 -6.74 -1.33 -15.91
CA MET A 581 -6.20 -2.32 -16.85
C MET A 581 -6.20 -3.70 -16.21
N SER A 582 -6.72 -4.68 -16.95
CA SER A 582 -6.75 -6.07 -16.52
C SER A 582 -6.66 -7.00 -17.71
N LYS A 583 -5.86 -8.05 -17.59
CA LYS A 583 -5.71 -9.08 -18.62
C LYS A 583 -7.03 -9.77 -18.94
N SER A 584 -7.86 -10.00 -17.94
CA SER A 584 -9.20 -10.60 -18.10
C SER A 584 -10.16 -9.73 -18.89
N LYS A 585 -9.96 -8.41 -18.90
CA LYS A 585 -10.76 -7.45 -19.67
C LYS A 585 -10.23 -7.21 -21.08
N GLY A 586 -9.00 -7.64 -21.37
CA GLY A 586 -8.36 -7.44 -22.67
C GLY A 586 -8.03 -5.97 -23.00
N ASN A 587 -7.95 -5.10 -21.99
CA ASN A 587 -7.73 -3.65 -22.14
C ASN A 587 -6.29 -3.22 -21.75
N VAL A 588 -5.36 -4.15 -21.72
CA VAL A 588 -3.96 -3.93 -21.30
C VAL A 588 -3.14 -3.36 -22.44
N VAL A 589 -2.30 -2.35 -22.16
CA VAL A 589 -1.26 -1.87 -23.09
C VAL A 589 0.06 -2.53 -22.71
N ASN A 590 0.70 -3.18 -23.70
CA ASN A 590 1.98 -3.86 -23.51
C ASN A 590 3.14 -2.87 -23.64
N PRO A 591 4.02 -2.75 -22.65
CA PRO A 591 5.19 -1.87 -22.75
C PRO A 591 6.12 -2.22 -23.89
N ASP A 592 6.20 -3.49 -24.32
CA ASP A 592 7.03 -3.90 -25.47
C ASP A 592 6.66 -3.13 -26.76
N ASP A 593 5.37 -2.92 -27.02
CA ASP A 593 4.89 -2.18 -28.18
C ASP A 593 5.31 -0.72 -28.13
N ILE A 594 5.28 -0.13 -26.94
CA ILE A 594 5.67 1.27 -26.72
C ILE A 594 7.19 1.45 -26.85
N ILE A 595 7.97 0.52 -26.33
CA ILE A 595 9.45 0.53 -26.45
C ILE A 595 9.85 0.46 -27.93
N VAL A 596 9.17 -0.36 -28.71
CA VAL A 596 9.45 -0.48 -30.17
C VAL A 596 9.07 0.79 -30.91
N SER A 597 7.90 1.34 -30.64
CA SER A 597 7.35 2.50 -31.37
C SER A 597 7.97 3.84 -30.93
N HIS A 598 8.10 4.07 -29.64
CA HIS A 598 8.46 5.38 -29.07
C HIS A 598 9.76 5.35 -28.26
N GLY A 599 10.14 4.20 -27.72
CA GLY A 599 11.30 4.02 -26.86
C GLY A 599 10.99 4.00 -25.37
N ALA A 600 11.89 3.40 -24.61
CA ALA A 600 11.78 3.31 -23.14
C ALA A 600 11.85 4.67 -22.46
N ASP A 601 12.75 5.55 -22.89
CA ASP A 601 12.86 6.90 -22.34
C ASP A 601 11.58 7.72 -22.54
N THR A 602 10.91 7.55 -23.67
CA THR A 602 9.63 8.19 -23.95
C THR A 602 8.55 7.71 -23.00
N LEU A 603 8.46 6.40 -22.76
CA LEU A 603 7.49 5.82 -21.82
C LEU A 603 7.72 6.33 -20.39
N ARG A 604 8.97 6.35 -19.94
CA ARG A 604 9.35 6.87 -18.62
C ARG A 604 8.94 8.33 -18.44
N VAL A 605 9.27 9.19 -19.40
CA VAL A 605 8.90 10.61 -19.38
C VAL A 605 7.39 10.79 -19.41
N TYR A 606 6.69 10.05 -20.27
CA TYR A 606 5.24 10.09 -20.36
C TYR A 606 4.56 9.78 -19.02
N GLU A 607 4.92 8.66 -18.40
CA GLU A 607 4.28 8.22 -17.15
C GLU A 607 4.54 9.18 -15.99
N MET A 608 5.69 9.83 -15.97
CA MET A 608 6.07 10.79 -14.93
C MET A 608 5.52 12.20 -15.16
N PHE A 609 5.23 12.56 -16.41
CA PHE A 609 4.82 13.91 -16.79
C PHE A 609 3.30 14.14 -16.74
N MET A 610 2.51 13.11 -16.98
CA MET A 610 1.05 13.25 -17.22
C MET A 610 0.24 13.70 -16.02
N GLY A 611 0.80 13.67 -14.82
CA GLY A 611 0.15 14.15 -13.60
C GLY A 611 0.97 13.85 -12.34
N PRO A 612 0.46 14.23 -11.16
CA PRO A 612 1.06 13.84 -9.89
C PRO A 612 1.17 12.32 -9.76
N LEU A 613 2.25 11.83 -9.16
CA LEU A 613 2.52 10.39 -9.06
C LEU A 613 1.43 9.61 -8.29
N ASP A 614 0.74 10.24 -7.36
CA ASP A 614 -0.35 9.65 -6.58
C ASP A 614 -1.73 9.71 -7.26
N ALA A 615 -1.83 10.37 -8.41
CA ALA A 615 -3.07 10.51 -9.16
C ALA A 615 -3.27 9.34 -10.15
N SER A 616 -4.51 8.90 -10.30
CA SER A 616 -4.86 7.99 -11.38
C SER A 616 -4.98 8.75 -12.70
N ILE A 617 -4.37 8.20 -13.75
CA ILE A 617 -4.20 8.86 -15.05
C ILE A 617 -4.74 7.96 -16.16
N ALA A 618 -5.53 8.53 -17.08
CA ALA A 618 -5.97 7.82 -18.27
C ALA A 618 -4.82 7.72 -19.29
N TRP A 619 -4.59 6.53 -19.83
CA TRP A 619 -3.61 6.32 -20.90
C TRP A 619 -3.95 7.18 -22.14
N SER A 620 -2.96 7.88 -22.68
CA SER A 620 -3.14 8.81 -23.82
C SER A 620 -2.02 8.66 -24.84
N GLU A 621 -2.37 8.22 -26.05
CA GLU A 621 -1.44 8.16 -27.18
C GLU A 621 -0.92 9.55 -27.57
N ASN A 622 -1.76 10.58 -27.50
CA ASN A 622 -1.34 11.96 -27.75
C ASN A 622 -0.29 12.46 -26.72
N GLY A 623 -0.45 12.06 -25.47
CA GLY A 623 0.52 12.38 -24.42
C GLY A 623 1.86 11.68 -24.67
N LEU A 624 1.81 10.44 -25.11
CA LEU A 624 2.99 9.64 -25.48
C LEU A 624 3.75 10.31 -26.66
N ASP A 625 3.05 10.69 -27.72
CA ASP A 625 3.62 11.42 -28.86
C ASP A 625 4.21 12.77 -28.43
N GLY A 626 3.56 13.46 -27.50
CA GLY A 626 4.07 14.71 -26.94
C GLY A 626 5.38 14.52 -26.20
N SER A 627 5.51 13.47 -25.41
CA SER A 627 6.75 13.10 -24.70
C SER A 627 7.87 12.74 -25.68
N ARG A 628 7.56 12.01 -26.74
CA ARG A 628 8.53 11.71 -27.80
C ARG A 628 9.02 13.00 -28.50
N ARG A 629 8.13 13.90 -28.85
CA ARG A 629 8.48 15.19 -29.46
C ARG A 629 9.40 16.00 -28.55
N PHE A 630 9.17 15.96 -27.24
CA PHE A 630 10.07 16.64 -26.30
C PHE A 630 11.49 16.07 -26.37
N LEU A 631 11.67 14.75 -26.35
CA LEU A 631 12.98 14.11 -26.43
C LEU A 631 13.64 14.35 -27.80
N ASP A 632 12.89 14.34 -28.88
CA ASP A 632 13.40 14.71 -30.23
C ASP A 632 13.89 16.17 -30.26
N ARG A 633 13.17 17.08 -29.61
CA ARG A 633 13.58 18.49 -29.48
C ARG A 633 14.86 18.66 -28.65
N VAL A 634 14.96 17.90 -27.55
CA VAL A 634 16.19 17.89 -26.73
C VAL A 634 17.38 17.42 -27.56
N TYR A 635 17.22 16.30 -28.25
CA TYR A 635 18.32 15.79 -29.10
C TYR A 635 18.77 16.80 -30.14
N ARG A 636 17.85 17.37 -30.93
CA ARG A 636 18.17 18.38 -31.95
C ARG A 636 18.80 19.66 -31.40
N LEU A 637 18.45 20.04 -30.18
CA LEU A 637 19.01 21.23 -29.51
C LEU A 637 20.50 21.05 -29.19
N PHE A 638 20.88 19.87 -28.70
CA PHE A 638 22.21 19.61 -28.16
C PHE A 638 23.12 18.82 -29.12
N VAL A 639 22.55 18.15 -30.11
CA VAL A 639 23.24 17.32 -31.08
C VAL A 639 22.85 17.75 -32.50
N ASP A 640 23.84 17.93 -33.32
CA ASP A 640 23.63 18.16 -34.76
C ASP A 640 23.23 16.84 -35.44
N GLU A 641 22.04 16.78 -36.01
CA GLU A 641 21.48 15.57 -36.61
C GLU A 641 22.22 15.11 -37.90
N GLU A 642 22.91 16.00 -38.60
CA GLU A 642 23.64 15.64 -39.79
C GLU A 642 24.98 14.99 -39.47
N THR A 643 25.69 15.56 -38.49
CA THR A 643 27.03 15.13 -38.12
C THR A 643 27.07 14.15 -36.95
N GLY A 644 26.05 14.13 -36.11
CA GLY A 644 26.03 13.36 -34.87
C GLY A 644 26.98 13.90 -33.79
N LYS A 645 27.45 15.14 -33.95
CA LYS A 645 28.34 15.84 -33.02
C LYS A 645 27.58 16.88 -32.20
N VAL A 646 28.28 17.50 -31.27
CA VAL A 646 27.73 18.62 -30.47
C VAL A 646 27.22 19.70 -31.41
N ASN A 647 26.01 20.21 -31.17
CA ASN A 647 25.40 21.26 -31.95
C ASN A 647 26.24 22.57 -31.82
N ASP A 648 26.46 23.28 -32.94
CA ASP A 648 27.24 24.50 -32.97
C ASP A 648 26.68 25.66 -32.12
N LYS A 649 25.41 25.60 -31.78
CA LYS A 649 24.76 26.48 -30.82
C LYS A 649 25.34 26.38 -29.40
N VAL A 650 25.95 25.25 -29.05
CA VAL A 650 26.63 25.04 -27.77
C VAL A 650 28.07 25.55 -27.86
N GLN A 651 28.42 26.52 -27.02
CA GLN A 651 29.69 27.23 -27.08
C GLN A 651 30.34 27.31 -25.69
N ASP A 652 31.69 27.44 -25.68
CA ASP A 652 32.49 27.65 -24.47
C ASP A 652 32.55 29.13 -24.06
N LYS A 653 31.41 29.76 -23.89
CA LYS A 653 31.27 31.12 -23.37
C LYS A 653 30.02 31.29 -22.56
N ASP A 654 30.03 32.24 -21.62
CA ASP A 654 28.91 32.53 -20.74
C ASP A 654 27.78 33.25 -21.46
N ASN A 655 26.52 32.94 -21.04
CA ASN A 655 25.32 33.61 -21.50
C ASN A 655 24.45 33.99 -20.27
N ALA A 656 24.40 35.28 -19.96
CA ALA A 656 23.67 35.80 -18.82
C ALA A 656 22.14 35.59 -18.92
N GLU A 657 21.60 35.50 -20.14
CA GLU A 657 20.16 35.26 -20.35
C GLU A 657 19.73 33.88 -19.85
N LEU A 658 20.61 32.87 -19.91
CA LEU A 658 20.32 31.51 -19.44
C LEU A 658 20.73 31.25 -17.98
N GLU A 659 21.49 32.17 -17.36
CA GLU A 659 22.04 31.97 -16.03
C GLU A 659 20.96 31.78 -14.98
N VAL A 660 19.94 32.65 -14.93
CA VAL A 660 18.82 32.55 -14.01
C VAL A 660 17.98 31.30 -14.28
N SER A 661 17.64 31.05 -15.54
CA SER A 661 16.84 29.89 -15.96
C SER A 661 17.52 28.58 -15.60
N PHE A 662 18.83 28.46 -15.84
CA PHE A 662 19.60 27.27 -15.50
C PHE A 662 19.65 27.03 -13.99
N ASN A 663 20.03 28.00 -13.19
CA ASN A 663 20.10 27.84 -11.74
C ASN A 663 18.73 27.54 -11.13
N PHE A 664 17.68 28.20 -11.60
CA PHE A 664 16.31 27.88 -11.19
C PHE A 664 15.91 26.45 -11.57
N THR A 665 16.27 26.00 -12.77
CA THR A 665 15.99 24.63 -13.23
C THR A 665 16.70 23.59 -12.36
N VAL A 666 17.97 23.79 -12.03
CA VAL A 666 18.69 22.89 -11.10
C VAL A 666 18.00 22.82 -9.75
N LYS A 667 17.66 23.96 -9.17
CA LYS A 667 16.96 24.03 -7.88
C LYS A 667 15.61 23.30 -7.94
N LYS A 668 14.76 23.68 -8.91
CA LYS A 668 13.40 23.16 -9.05
C LYS A 668 13.38 21.64 -9.28
N VAL A 669 14.20 21.14 -10.20
CA VAL A 669 14.29 19.70 -10.50
C VAL A 669 14.78 18.92 -9.28
N SER A 670 15.79 19.44 -8.57
CA SER A 670 16.34 18.79 -7.38
C SER A 670 15.29 18.70 -6.26
N GLU A 671 14.62 19.80 -5.96
CA GLU A 671 13.58 19.86 -4.94
C GLU A 671 12.37 18.95 -5.30
N ASP A 672 11.95 18.97 -6.55
CA ASP A 672 10.82 18.17 -7.03
C ASP A 672 11.12 16.66 -7.00
N ILE A 673 12.34 16.25 -7.30
CA ILE A 673 12.73 14.82 -7.16
C ILE A 673 12.63 14.38 -5.70
N GLU A 674 13.09 15.18 -4.75
CA GLU A 674 13.03 14.85 -3.32
C GLU A 674 11.59 14.63 -2.81
N ILE A 675 10.63 15.35 -3.36
CA ILE A 675 9.21 15.23 -2.98
C ILE A 675 8.39 14.34 -3.94
N LEU A 676 9.04 13.66 -4.88
CA LEU A 676 8.40 12.84 -5.92
C LEU A 676 7.46 13.63 -6.86
N GLY A 677 7.74 14.91 -7.02
CA GLY A 677 7.03 15.83 -7.93
C GLY A 677 7.59 15.78 -9.35
N PHE A 678 7.60 14.62 -9.98
CA PHE A 678 8.29 14.41 -11.27
C PHE A 678 7.64 15.15 -12.43
N ASN A 679 6.32 15.31 -12.44
CA ASN A 679 5.61 16.05 -13.47
C ASN A 679 6.02 17.52 -13.53
N THR A 680 6.21 18.17 -12.38
CA THR A 680 6.68 19.55 -12.30
C THR A 680 8.18 19.68 -12.61
N ALA A 681 8.98 18.67 -12.23
CA ALA A 681 10.39 18.60 -12.63
C ALA A 681 10.54 18.54 -14.15
N ILE A 682 9.80 17.67 -14.82
CA ILE A 682 9.83 17.54 -16.29
C ILE A 682 9.31 18.83 -16.96
N SER A 683 8.26 19.44 -16.43
CA SER A 683 7.77 20.72 -16.92
C SER A 683 8.87 21.79 -16.87
N GLN A 684 9.67 21.83 -15.80
CA GLN A 684 10.78 22.77 -15.69
C GLN A 684 11.89 22.47 -16.68
N LEU A 685 12.18 21.19 -16.96
CA LEU A 685 13.11 20.81 -18.02
C LEU A 685 12.63 21.31 -19.40
N MET A 686 11.34 21.24 -19.67
CA MET A 686 10.73 21.76 -20.90
C MET A 686 10.87 23.29 -21.01
N VAL A 687 10.67 24.00 -19.90
CA VAL A 687 10.86 25.46 -19.82
C VAL A 687 12.30 25.81 -20.19
N PHE A 688 13.27 25.16 -19.59
CA PHE A 688 14.69 25.41 -19.89
C PHE A 688 15.04 25.12 -21.35
N VAL A 689 14.52 24.06 -21.93
CA VAL A 689 14.69 23.75 -23.37
C VAL A 689 14.12 24.87 -24.22
N ASN A 690 12.94 25.40 -23.90
CA ASN A 690 12.37 26.54 -24.61
C ASN A 690 13.25 27.80 -24.51
N ASP A 691 13.81 28.07 -23.32
CA ASP A 691 14.74 29.18 -23.15
C ASP A 691 16.01 29.02 -23.95
N CYS A 692 16.55 27.78 -24.01
CA CYS A 692 17.70 27.45 -24.85
C CYS A 692 17.41 27.64 -26.37
N TYR A 693 16.20 27.32 -26.83
CA TYR A 693 15.81 27.57 -28.22
C TYR A 693 15.75 29.06 -28.57
N LYS A 694 15.35 29.91 -27.64
CA LYS A 694 15.31 31.38 -27.80
C LYS A 694 16.71 32.02 -27.77
N ALA A 695 17.61 31.46 -26.96
CA ALA A 695 18.97 32.01 -26.80
C ALA A 695 19.80 31.90 -28.09
N GLU A 696 20.68 32.84 -28.30
CA GLU A 696 21.61 32.85 -29.48
C GLU A 696 22.55 31.64 -29.40
N TYR A 697 23.08 31.35 -28.21
CA TYR A 697 23.96 30.22 -27.96
C TYR A 697 23.79 29.72 -26.53
N ILE A 698 24.19 28.45 -26.29
CA ILE A 698 24.08 27.78 -25.02
C ILE A 698 25.48 27.55 -24.44
N PRO A 699 25.78 28.01 -23.21
CA PRO A 699 27.03 27.65 -22.53
C PRO A 699 27.18 26.14 -22.43
N ARG A 700 28.34 25.60 -22.81
CA ARG A 700 28.61 24.17 -22.73
C ARG A 700 28.36 23.60 -21.32
N LYS A 701 28.73 24.36 -20.28
CA LYS A 701 28.48 23.98 -18.89
C LYS A 701 26.99 23.79 -18.58
N TYR A 702 26.11 24.59 -19.17
CA TYR A 702 24.67 24.46 -19.00
C TYR A 702 24.08 23.31 -19.81
N ALA A 703 24.62 23.05 -20.99
CA ALA A 703 24.25 21.86 -21.76
C ALA A 703 24.60 20.57 -21.01
N LEU A 704 25.81 20.48 -20.48
CA LEU A 704 26.23 19.33 -19.64
C LEU A 704 25.38 19.21 -18.37
N GLY A 705 25.14 20.30 -17.68
CA GLY A 705 24.27 20.31 -16.49
C GLY A 705 22.83 19.86 -16.80
N PHE A 706 22.26 20.31 -17.92
CA PHE A 706 20.94 19.86 -18.36
C PHE A 706 20.90 18.35 -18.66
N ILE A 707 21.92 17.83 -19.34
CA ILE A 707 22.01 16.38 -19.62
C ILE A 707 22.02 15.58 -18.31
N GLN A 708 22.73 16.08 -17.30
CA GLN A 708 22.72 15.47 -15.97
C GLN A 708 21.34 15.53 -15.31
N LEU A 709 20.63 16.65 -15.39
CA LEU A 709 19.26 16.79 -14.86
C LEU A 709 18.25 15.89 -15.58
N LEU A 710 18.46 15.66 -16.88
CA LEU A 710 17.61 14.78 -17.69
C LEU A 710 17.86 13.29 -17.40
N ALA A 711 19.07 12.93 -17.00
CA ALA A 711 19.51 11.54 -16.87
C ALA A 711 18.58 10.66 -16.02
N PRO A 712 18.04 11.08 -14.86
CA PRO A 712 17.09 10.27 -14.11
C PRO A 712 15.81 9.94 -14.88
N PHE A 713 15.34 10.84 -15.73
CA PHE A 713 14.09 10.72 -16.48
C PHE A 713 14.24 9.96 -17.80
N ALA A 714 15.31 10.26 -18.53
CA ALA A 714 15.63 9.69 -19.84
C ALA A 714 17.10 9.20 -19.89
N PRO A 715 17.43 8.13 -19.17
CA PRO A 715 18.80 7.72 -18.92
C PRO A 715 19.56 7.29 -20.18
N HIS A 716 18.89 6.66 -21.14
CA HIS A 716 19.55 6.22 -22.37
C HIS A 716 19.99 7.41 -23.25
N LEU A 717 19.09 8.34 -23.47
CA LEU A 717 19.38 9.57 -24.23
C LEU A 717 20.45 10.40 -23.53
N ALA A 718 20.36 10.53 -22.21
CA ALA A 718 21.34 11.28 -21.44
C ALA A 718 22.76 10.67 -21.52
N GLU A 719 22.88 9.35 -21.39
CA GLU A 719 24.16 8.65 -21.58
C GLU A 719 24.73 8.87 -22.96
N GLU A 720 23.91 8.78 -24.01
CA GLU A 720 24.34 8.99 -25.40
C GLU A 720 24.83 10.41 -25.63
N MET A 721 24.08 11.41 -25.18
CA MET A 721 24.51 12.80 -25.29
C MET A 721 25.77 13.08 -24.47
N TRP A 722 25.88 12.49 -23.28
CA TRP A 722 27.07 12.62 -22.43
C TRP A 722 28.32 12.10 -23.11
N GLU A 723 28.24 10.96 -23.79
CA GLU A 723 29.31 10.39 -24.59
C GLU A 723 29.66 11.31 -25.81
N ILE A 724 28.65 11.81 -26.53
CA ILE A 724 28.84 12.73 -27.67
C ILE A 724 29.62 13.99 -27.26
N TYR A 725 29.41 14.46 -26.00
CA TYR A 725 30.13 15.61 -25.44
C TYR A 725 31.58 15.30 -25.04
N GLY A 726 32.09 14.08 -25.28
CA GLY A 726 33.46 13.67 -25.07
C GLY A 726 33.76 13.04 -23.71
N ASN A 727 32.76 12.73 -22.92
CA ASN A 727 32.92 12.03 -21.65
C ASN A 727 33.04 10.52 -21.87
N THR A 728 33.97 9.87 -21.16
CA THR A 728 34.28 8.44 -21.31
C THR A 728 33.63 7.56 -20.27
N GLU A 729 33.20 8.14 -19.16
CA GLU A 729 32.54 7.43 -18.06
C GLU A 729 31.02 7.61 -18.10
N SER A 730 30.30 6.67 -17.50
CA SER A 730 28.86 6.76 -17.36
C SER A 730 28.42 8.01 -16.58
N ILE A 731 27.36 8.65 -17.03
CA ILE A 731 26.73 9.79 -16.33
C ILE A 731 26.20 9.40 -14.95
N SER A 732 25.99 8.13 -14.68
CA SER A 732 25.31 7.62 -13.47
C SER A 732 25.97 8.01 -12.16
N TYR A 733 27.27 8.23 -12.15
CA TYR A 733 28.05 8.59 -10.95
C TYR A 733 28.61 10.01 -10.98
N VAL A 734 28.29 10.78 -12.00
CA VAL A 734 28.72 12.17 -12.10
C VAL A 734 28.00 12.99 -11.02
N PRO A 735 28.73 13.82 -10.23
CA PRO A 735 28.12 14.63 -9.19
C PRO A 735 26.97 15.49 -9.70
N TRP A 736 25.87 15.50 -8.98
CA TRP A 736 24.66 16.26 -9.32
C TRP A 736 24.98 17.74 -9.47
N PRO A 737 24.41 18.46 -10.47
CA PRO A 737 24.63 19.89 -10.65
C PRO A 737 24.24 20.70 -9.41
N THR A 738 25.01 21.73 -9.11
CA THR A 738 24.72 22.69 -8.07
C THR A 738 24.16 23.97 -8.65
N PHE A 739 23.43 24.74 -7.85
CA PHE A 739 22.92 26.05 -8.23
C PHE A 739 23.43 27.13 -7.28
N ASP A 740 23.50 28.36 -7.78
CA ASP A 740 23.89 29.54 -7.01
C ASP A 740 22.62 30.32 -6.61
N GLU A 741 22.34 30.39 -5.32
CA GLU A 741 21.20 31.14 -4.78
C GLU A 741 21.17 32.62 -5.23
N SER A 742 22.33 33.25 -5.36
CA SER A 742 22.44 34.64 -5.80
C SER A 742 22.00 34.87 -7.25
N LYS A 743 21.97 33.78 -8.04
CA LYS A 743 21.58 33.80 -9.46
C LYS A 743 20.10 33.50 -9.70
N LEU A 744 19.33 33.23 -8.65
CA LEU A 744 17.89 32.98 -8.74
C LEU A 744 17.06 34.25 -8.83
N VAL A 745 17.64 35.38 -8.51
CA VAL A 745 16.98 36.70 -8.53
C VAL A 745 17.11 37.28 -9.93
N SER A 746 16.03 37.33 -10.67
CA SER A 746 15.93 38.11 -11.91
C SER A 746 15.77 39.58 -11.55
N ASP A 747 16.56 40.46 -12.17
CA ASP A 747 16.35 41.91 -12.11
C ASP A 747 15.09 42.35 -12.85
N THR A 748 14.46 41.43 -13.58
CA THR A 748 13.22 41.64 -14.34
C THR A 748 12.04 40.90 -13.75
N VAL A 749 10.83 41.43 -13.99
CA VAL A 749 9.53 40.80 -13.65
C VAL A 749 8.63 40.88 -14.88
N GLU A 750 7.94 39.77 -15.15
CA GLU A 750 6.93 39.75 -16.21
C GLU A 750 5.65 40.48 -15.70
N ILE A 751 5.23 41.49 -16.44
CA ILE A 751 3.97 42.20 -16.20
C ILE A 751 2.95 41.87 -17.31
N VAL A 752 1.69 41.85 -16.93
CA VAL A 752 0.60 41.65 -17.88
C VAL A 752 0.05 43.02 -18.30
N VAL A 753 0.01 43.30 -19.61
CA VAL A 753 -0.67 44.48 -20.12
C VAL A 753 -2.12 44.13 -20.43
N GLN A 754 -3.03 44.98 -19.95
CA GLN A 754 -4.45 44.86 -20.21
C GLN A 754 -4.96 46.11 -20.96
N LEU A 755 -5.85 45.87 -21.90
CA LEU A 755 -6.63 46.95 -22.54
C LEU A 755 -8.11 46.79 -22.15
N MET A 756 -8.65 47.76 -21.44
CA MET A 756 -10.05 47.71 -20.90
C MET A 756 -10.33 46.42 -20.10
N GLY A 757 -9.36 45.99 -19.30
CA GLY A 757 -9.47 44.75 -18.48
C GLY A 757 -9.25 43.44 -19.23
N LYS A 758 -9.08 43.46 -20.56
CA LYS A 758 -8.76 42.25 -21.35
C LYS A 758 -7.25 42.06 -21.44
N VAL A 759 -6.77 40.88 -21.09
CA VAL A 759 -5.35 40.50 -21.13
C VAL A 759 -4.81 40.63 -22.56
N LYS A 760 -3.68 41.26 -22.70
CA LYS A 760 -2.90 41.53 -23.91
C LYS A 760 -1.43 41.06 -23.71
N PRO A 761 -0.45 41.50 -24.49
CA PRO A 761 0.92 40.98 -24.36
C PRO A 761 1.48 41.08 -22.94
N LYS A 762 2.38 40.17 -22.63
CA LYS A 762 3.19 40.18 -21.44
C LYS A 762 4.54 40.85 -21.77
N LEU A 763 5.06 41.64 -20.84
CA LEU A 763 6.32 42.35 -20.99
C LEU A 763 7.24 42.08 -19.80
N ASP A 764 8.49 41.77 -20.07
CA ASP A 764 9.55 41.72 -19.07
C ASP A 764 10.12 43.11 -18.81
N VAL A 765 9.97 43.56 -17.59
CA VAL A 765 10.44 44.92 -17.15
C VAL A 765 11.30 44.82 -15.89
N LYS A 766 12.16 45.76 -15.65
CA LYS A 766 12.95 45.80 -14.39
C LYS A 766 12.06 45.89 -13.16
N LYS A 767 12.44 45.14 -12.10
CA LYS A 767 11.67 45.09 -10.84
C LYS A 767 11.53 46.42 -10.11
N ASP A 768 12.53 47.25 -10.17
CA ASP A 768 12.65 48.47 -9.38
C ASP A 768 12.09 49.73 -10.08
N LEU A 769 11.28 49.54 -11.14
CA LEU A 769 10.66 50.66 -11.84
C LEU A 769 9.56 51.31 -11.00
N THR A 770 9.59 52.64 -10.98
CA THR A 770 8.46 53.42 -10.42
C THR A 770 7.20 53.24 -11.30
N PRO A 771 6.00 53.44 -10.78
CA PRO A 771 4.77 53.41 -11.58
C PRO A 771 4.83 54.28 -12.84
N ALA A 772 5.43 55.46 -12.76
CA ALA A 772 5.57 56.40 -13.88
C ALA A 772 6.54 55.88 -14.97
N GLU A 773 7.67 55.30 -14.57
CA GLU A 773 8.62 54.66 -15.51
C GLU A 773 7.99 53.43 -16.17
N LEU A 774 7.26 52.64 -15.42
CA LEU A 774 6.58 51.44 -15.93
C LEU A 774 5.50 51.81 -16.96
N GLU A 775 4.72 52.83 -16.70
CA GLU A 775 3.74 53.42 -17.63
C GLU A 775 4.42 53.86 -18.93
N GLN A 776 5.53 54.60 -18.83
CA GLN A 776 6.27 55.05 -20.04
C GLN A 776 6.79 53.89 -20.88
N ILE A 777 7.38 52.89 -20.26
CA ILE A 777 7.91 51.71 -20.94
C ILE A 777 6.78 50.90 -21.63
N VAL A 778 5.66 50.71 -20.97
CA VAL A 778 4.51 49.97 -21.53
C VAL A 778 3.92 50.73 -22.73
N LEU A 779 3.73 52.03 -22.61
CA LEU A 779 3.18 52.86 -23.71
C LEU A 779 4.20 53.02 -24.91
N ALA A 780 5.49 52.90 -24.65
CA ALA A 780 6.53 52.90 -25.68
C ALA A 780 6.72 51.59 -26.43
N ASN A 781 6.16 50.49 -25.90
CA ASN A 781 6.29 49.19 -26.53
C ASN A 781 5.50 49.09 -27.83
N GLU A 782 6.12 48.55 -28.90
CA GLU A 782 5.52 48.49 -30.23
C GLU A 782 4.19 47.74 -30.26
N ASP A 783 4.12 46.56 -29.62
CA ASP A 783 2.88 45.75 -29.59
C ASP A 783 1.74 46.51 -28.84
N VAL A 784 2.10 47.28 -27.84
CA VAL A 784 1.13 48.12 -27.09
C VAL A 784 0.69 49.32 -27.92
N LYS A 785 1.61 49.95 -28.67
CA LYS A 785 1.26 51.05 -29.61
C LYS A 785 0.27 50.60 -30.67
N GLU A 786 0.46 49.40 -31.24
CA GLU A 786 -0.49 48.82 -32.21
C GLU A 786 -1.88 48.63 -31.57
N LEU A 787 -1.93 48.18 -30.29
CA LEU A 787 -3.18 47.92 -29.60
C LEU A 787 -4.01 49.20 -29.29
N ILE A 788 -3.34 50.33 -29.11
CA ILE A 788 -3.96 51.61 -28.82
C ILE A 788 -4.04 52.55 -30.02
N GLU A 789 -3.60 52.09 -31.21
CA GLU A 789 -3.66 52.86 -32.43
C GLU A 789 -5.11 53.29 -32.73
N GLY A 790 -5.32 54.59 -32.99
CA GLY A 790 -6.64 55.16 -33.25
C GLY A 790 -7.50 55.33 -32.03
N LYS A 791 -6.98 55.10 -30.81
CA LYS A 791 -7.73 55.24 -29.55
C LYS A 791 -7.15 56.34 -28.70
N GLN A 792 -8.00 57.06 -27.98
CA GLN A 792 -7.57 58.03 -27.00
C GLN A 792 -7.39 57.37 -25.62
N VAL A 793 -6.15 57.35 -25.12
CA VAL A 793 -5.85 56.81 -23.79
C VAL A 793 -6.42 57.79 -22.74
N MET A 794 -7.36 57.32 -21.96
CA MET A 794 -8.05 58.06 -20.92
C MET A 794 -7.38 57.95 -19.57
N LYS A 795 -6.83 56.76 -19.24
CA LYS A 795 -6.19 56.47 -17.96
C LYS A 795 -5.33 55.21 -18.09
N VAL A 796 -4.17 55.24 -17.39
CA VAL A 796 -3.34 54.02 -17.20
C VAL A 796 -3.31 53.69 -15.72
N ILE A 797 -3.63 52.48 -15.38
CA ILE A 797 -3.63 51.95 -14.01
C ILE A 797 -2.45 51.00 -13.86
N VAL A 798 -1.47 51.38 -13.08
CA VAL A 798 -0.25 50.61 -12.84
C VAL A 798 -0.31 49.91 -11.52
N VAL A 799 -0.16 48.59 -11.51
CA VAL A 799 0.06 47.74 -10.33
C VAL A 799 1.49 47.27 -10.38
N PRO A 800 2.41 47.87 -9.60
CA PRO A 800 3.85 47.55 -9.70
C PRO A 800 4.12 46.05 -9.59
N GLY A 801 4.96 45.55 -10.47
CA GLY A 801 5.35 44.11 -10.51
C GLY A 801 4.26 43.13 -10.91
N ARG A 802 3.08 43.57 -11.37
CA ARG A 802 1.96 42.70 -11.73
C ARG A 802 1.33 42.97 -13.08
N LEU A 803 0.77 44.14 -13.22
CA LEU A 803 0.04 44.49 -14.44
C LEU A 803 -0.04 46.00 -14.70
N VAL A 804 -0.27 46.34 -15.95
CA VAL A 804 -0.65 47.67 -16.40
C VAL A 804 -1.94 47.60 -17.21
N ASN A 805 -2.99 48.24 -16.74
CA ASN A 805 -4.28 48.29 -17.44
C ASN A 805 -4.48 49.67 -18.10
N ILE A 806 -4.61 49.64 -19.44
CA ILE A 806 -4.84 50.82 -20.26
C ILE A 806 -6.34 50.96 -20.52
N VAL A 807 -6.88 52.10 -20.11
CA VAL A 807 -8.26 52.50 -20.40
C VAL A 807 -8.22 53.45 -21.58
N ALA A 808 -8.69 53.01 -22.74
CA ALA A 808 -8.70 53.77 -23.95
C ALA A 808 -10.09 53.72 -24.62
N LYS A 809 -10.46 54.82 -25.31
CA LYS A 809 -11.78 55.00 -25.94
C LYS A 809 -11.66 55.34 -27.42
#